data_f574ef8b319a726e17c355c70a69d357
#
_entry.id   f574ef8b319a726e17c355c70a69d357
#
_cell.length_a   1.000
_cell.length_b   1.000
_cell.length_c   1.000
_cell.angle_alpha   90.00
_cell.angle_beta   90.00
_cell.angle_gamma   90.00
#
_symmetry.space_group_name_H-M   'P 1'
#
loop_
_entity.id
_entity.type
_entity.pdbx_description
1 polymer ?
#
loop_
_entity_poly.entity_id
_entity_poly.type
_entity_poly.pdbx_seq_one_letter_code
_entity_poly.pdbx_strand_id
1 'polypeptide(L)'
;MTNFITERIPASWSGSCLAIGSVTAFAPMIEGGTTQLPVLIIRLILLGALGTWLIAGLRRSTLSIPRTALWWPIITFLGWSGLSLIWSPYTSVSLQWFLSLLLYAVFFLMILHGVNGEQRIRRFLMLILLMGLFEGGLGITQYLYHGESRAKGTFFNPNFFSTYEAVSAVLAMSLIWFGTEYGKAGKLFLILTATISSTAVILAQSRGGAAAFLTAITVVGYVRYGKSSLFLLLVVILGTILFPNPLKQRLMDVGTQDPYAYTRIEIWDDATKRVQDHPMGIGLGMYKYASFQYRFPIEDAIVHYGKRAETAHNEYLQLAVELGIVGLAFFVLIIMVWTAEIKRIWRPDLPQASQGILVGLCAGVLVTLVHATVDSVFHEPALVLLLVLEGALAVALGRQVRGTQAEPRCFSLPYHAARIVLSLVAVGGLAYLAIQPAAAWLLANQGNHASADHDYQSAISWYQYASIADPGSTAVRDGLARLYVQRFRESGDPDWLHQAATELAVSMSLNPLDGRPPYRLGTIYLLQAEQPIWASYRDSLSAQAAQAFKNSISVDPFSPFGYFELGKLYRGKGDRTSAQEVFERAISYEPNFIPARMALAELAQERGQPDVAHMHLRAIETIRWKYQGWTLSSLEQQFLAVQSPKS
;
A
#
# COMPACT_ATOMS: atom_id res chain seq x y z
N MET A 1 -6.23 38.49 -9.71
CA MET A 1 -7.07 37.38 -10.19
C MET A 1 -7.59 37.62 -11.60
N THR A 2 -7.99 38.81 -11.96
CA THR A 2 -8.53 39.14 -13.28
C THR A 2 -7.59 38.90 -14.48
N ASN A 3 -6.28 39.00 -14.32
CA ASN A 3 -5.31 38.67 -15.38
C ASN A 3 -4.96 37.17 -15.50
N PHE A 4 -5.44 36.35 -14.58
CA PHE A 4 -5.20 34.88 -14.61
C PHE A 4 -6.28 34.10 -15.37
N ILE A 5 -7.48 34.70 -15.51
CA ILE A 5 -8.67 33.99 -16.07
C ILE A 5 -8.88 34.37 -17.57
N THR A 6 -8.28 35.46 -18.03
CA THR A 6 -8.51 35.98 -19.43
C THR A 6 -7.42 35.62 -20.44
N GLU A 7 -6.26 35.06 -20.00
CA GLU A 7 -5.36 34.43 -20.98
C GLU A 7 -6.01 33.15 -21.48
N ARG A 8 -6.52 33.13 -22.70
CA ARG A 8 -6.86 31.94 -23.47
C ARG A 8 -5.76 30.93 -23.22
N ILE A 9 -6.10 29.68 -22.82
CA ILE A 9 -5.16 28.56 -22.69
C ILE A 9 -4.23 28.66 -23.89
N PRO A 10 -2.95 29.00 -23.70
CA PRO A 10 -2.08 29.19 -24.85
C PRO A 10 -2.02 27.88 -25.61
N ALA A 11 -2.09 27.91 -26.93
CA ALA A 11 -1.97 26.75 -27.81
C ALA A 11 -0.65 25.95 -27.62
N SER A 12 0.15 26.28 -26.61
CA SER A 12 1.44 25.75 -26.22
C SER A 12 1.43 24.86 -24.95
N TRP A 13 0.29 24.49 -24.38
CA TRP A 13 0.27 23.45 -23.38
C TRP A 13 0.51 22.13 -24.10
N SER A 14 1.74 21.63 -24.01
CA SER A 14 2.06 20.29 -24.51
C SER A 14 1.17 19.27 -23.79
N GLY A 15 0.82 18.17 -24.45
CA GLY A 15 0.04 17.07 -23.82
C GLY A 15 0.65 16.61 -22.49
N SER A 16 1.97 16.74 -22.32
CA SER A 16 2.69 16.49 -21.06
C SER A 16 2.24 17.42 -19.93
N CYS A 17 2.09 18.72 -20.16
CA CYS A 17 1.66 19.66 -19.10
C CYS A 17 0.22 19.39 -18.66
N LEU A 18 -0.67 19.04 -19.59
CA LEU A 18 -2.05 18.68 -19.26
C LEU A 18 -2.08 17.40 -18.42
N ALA A 19 -1.31 16.36 -18.81
CA ALA A 19 -1.23 15.12 -18.05
C ALA A 19 -0.67 15.34 -16.64
N ILE A 20 0.41 16.13 -16.49
CA ILE A 20 0.97 16.48 -15.18
C ILE A 20 -0.07 17.19 -14.32
N GLY A 21 -0.75 18.20 -14.86
CA GLY A 21 -1.80 18.94 -14.14
C GLY A 21 -2.97 18.05 -13.73
N SER A 22 -3.45 17.20 -14.64
CA SER A 22 -4.55 16.28 -14.38
C SER A 22 -4.20 15.26 -13.29
N VAL A 23 -3.01 14.66 -13.35
CA VAL A 23 -2.55 13.72 -12.33
C VAL A 23 -2.37 14.40 -10.97
N THR A 24 -1.76 15.59 -10.93
CA THR A 24 -1.55 16.37 -9.70
C THR A 24 -2.86 16.74 -9.02
N ALA A 25 -3.88 17.13 -9.80
CA ALA A 25 -5.19 17.47 -9.27
C ALA A 25 -6.02 16.24 -8.88
N PHE A 26 -5.96 15.18 -9.69
CA PHE A 26 -6.82 14.01 -9.49
C PHE A 26 -6.32 13.05 -8.40
N ALA A 27 -5.00 12.85 -8.28
CA ALA A 27 -4.45 11.84 -7.39
C ALA A 27 -4.92 11.95 -5.92
N PRO A 28 -4.98 13.14 -5.29
CA PRO A 28 -5.46 13.24 -3.92
C PRO A 28 -6.99 13.08 -3.77
N MET A 29 -7.80 13.27 -4.83
CA MET A 29 -9.26 13.46 -4.71
C MET A 29 -10.06 12.20 -4.35
N ILE A 30 -9.53 11.00 -4.56
CA ILE A 30 -10.25 9.75 -4.29
C ILE A 30 -9.32 8.80 -3.54
N GLU A 31 -9.47 8.75 -2.22
CA GLU A 31 -8.71 7.87 -1.32
C GLU A 31 -7.19 7.91 -1.58
N GLY A 32 -6.65 9.10 -1.93
CA GLY A 32 -5.23 9.25 -2.28
C GLY A 32 -4.77 8.46 -3.52
N GLY A 33 -5.71 7.96 -4.32
CA GLY A 33 -5.42 7.16 -5.50
C GLY A 33 -5.13 5.68 -5.20
N THR A 34 -5.52 5.14 -4.04
CA THR A 34 -5.19 3.76 -3.61
C THR A 34 -6.13 2.69 -4.15
N THR A 35 -7.37 3.03 -4.42
CA THR A 35 -8.35 2.05 -4.93
C THR A 35 -8.20 1.79 -6.43
N GLN A 36 -8.78 0.68 -6.92
CA GLN A 36 -8.53 0.16 -8.27
C GLN A 36 -8.84 1.16 -9.40
N LEU A 37 -9.95 1.90 -9.29
CA LEU A 37 -10.35 2.84 -10.35
C LEU A 37 -9.46 4.09 -10.41
N PRO A 38 -9.16 4.80 -9.30
CA PRO A 38 -8.20 5.89 -9.29
C PRO A 38 -6.81 5.48 -9.80
N VAL A 39 -6.30 4.33 -9.36
CA VAL A 39 -5.02 3.79 -9.86
C VAL A 39 -5.06 3.60 -11.38
N LEU A 40 -6.14 3.01 -11.91
CA LEU A 40 -6.32 2.84 -13.36
C LEU A 40 -6.32 4.19 -14.09
N ILE A 41 -7.10 5.17 -13.60
CA ILE A 41 -7.20 6.49 -14.23
C ILE A 41 -5.83 7.18 -14.27
N ILE A 42 -5.09 7.18 -13.15
CA ILE A 42 -3.74 7.74 -13.09
C ILE A 42 -2.82 7.05 -14.10
N ARG A 43 -2.83 5.72 -14.14
CA ARG A 43 -2.02 4.94 -15.09
C ARG A 43 -2.37 5.26 -16.54
N LEU A 44 -3.65 5.35 -16.89
CA LEU A 44 -4.09 5.68 -18.25
C LEU A 44 -3.71 7.09 -18.67
N ILE A 45 -3.77 8.08 -17.77
CA ILE A 45 -3.30 9.46 -18.05
C ILE A 45 -1.79 9.44 -18.34
N LEU A 46 -1.00 8.73 -17.53
CA LEU A 46 0.45 8.65 -17.72
C LEU A 46 0.84 7.87 -18.98
N LEU A 47 0.12 6.79 -19.30
CA LEU A 47 0.30 6.04 -20.54
C LEU A 47 -0.09 6.85 -21.76
N GLY A 48 -1.17 7.63 -21.68
CA GLY A 48 -1.56 8.58 -22.72
C GLY A 48 -0.48 9.64 -22.95
N ALA A 49 0.11 10.19 -21.88
CA ALA A 49 1.23 11.13 -21.99
C ALA A 49 2.48 10.47 -22.61
N LEU A 50 2.82 9.25 -22.22
CA LEU A 50 3.89 8.47 -22.82
C LEU A 50 3.64 8.24 -24.31
N GLY A 51 2.41 7.84 -24.68
CA GLY A 51 2.01 7.62 -26.06
C GLY A 51 2.14 8.88 -26.91
N THR A 52 1.66 10.05 -26.41
CA THR A 52 1.80 11.32 -27.13
C THR A 52 3.26 11.73 -27.31
N TRP A 53 4.10 11.52 -26.31
CA TRP A 53 5.55 11.79 -26.38
C TRP A 53 6.25 10.89 -27.41
N LEU A 54 5.93 9.59 -27.40
CA LEU A 54 6.45 8.62 -28.37
C LEU A 54 6.03 8.97 -29.81
N ILE A 55 4.73 9.28 -30.02
CA ILE A 55 4.21 9.67 -31.34
C ILE A 55 4.90 10.95 -31.84
N ALA A 56 5.10 11.94 -30.96
CA ALA A 56 5.81 13.17 -31.32
C ALA A 56 7.28 12.87 -31.72
N GLY A 57 7.94 11.96 -31.01
CA GLY A 57 9.30 11.50 -31.33
C GLY A 57 9.38 10.75 -32.66
N LEU A 58 8.42 9.86 -32.91
CA LEU A 58 8.30 9.12 -34.17
C LEU A 58 8.13 10.07 -35.38
N ARG A 59 7.25 11.08 -35.26
CA ARG A 59 7.05 12.09 -36.31
C ARG A 59 8.32 12.89 -36.61
N ARG A 60 9.14 13.16 -35.59
CA ARG A 60 10.39 13.92 -35.72
C ARG A 60 11.60 13.03 -36.01
N SER A 61 11.45 11.71 -36.07
CA SER A 61 12.51 10.71 -36.14
C SER A 61 13.57 10.82 -35.04
N THR A 62 13.25 11.49 -33.94
CA THR A 62 14.15 11.73 -32.80
C THR A 62 13.36 11.70 -31.49
N LEU A 63 13.87 10.93 -30.53
CA LEU A 63 13.39 11.00 -29.14
C LEU A 63 14.34 11.90 -28.34
N SER A 64 13.78 12.91 -27.71
CA SER A 64 14.54 13.84 -26.88
C SER A 64 14.35 13.50 -25.39
N ILE A 65 15.42 13.14 -24.71
CA ILE A 65 15.43 12.86 -23.27
C ILE A 65 16.18 14.00 -22.55
N PRO A 66 15.53 14.71 -21.62
CA PRO A 66 16.18 15.76 -20.85
C PRO A 66 17.39 15.24 -20.09
N ARG A 67 18.52 15.96 -20.12
CA ARG A 67 19.74 15.55 -19.42
C ARG A 67 19.61 15.79 -17.90
N THR A 68 19.84 14.77 -17.09
CA THR A 68 20.02 14.81 -15.64
C THR A 68 20.89 13.62 -15.21
N ALA A 69 21.63 13.77 -14.14
CA ALA A 69 22.39 12.67 -13.56
C ALA A 69 21.47 11.61 -12.93
N LEU A 70 20.21 11.93 -12.68
CA LEU A 70 19.25 11.03 -12.04
C LEU A 70 18.84 9.83 -12.90
N TRP A 71 19.02 9.90 -14.24
CA TRP A 71 18.61 8.78 -15.09
C TRP A 71 19.31 7.47 -14.76
N TRP A 72 20.61 7.50 -14.48
CA TRP A 72 21.31 6.26 -14.22
C TRP A 72 20.88 5.58 -12.90
N PRO A 73 20.73 6.25 -11.72
CA PRO A 73 20.24 5.58 -10.53
C PRO A 73 18.76 5.19 -10.63
N ILE A 74 17.91 5.95 -11.36
CA ILE A 74 16.53 5.55 -11.64
C ILE A 74 16.50 4.27 -12.48
N ILE A 75 17.29 4.19 -13.56
CA ILE A 75 17.33 3.03 -14.44
C ILE A 75 17.88 1.80 -13.70
N THR A 76 18.91 1.97 -12.86
CA THR A 76 19.44 0.85 -12.07
C THR A 76 18.45 0.36 -11.02
N PHE A 77 17.73 1.27 -10.35
CA PHE A 77 16.67 0.91 -9.41
C PHE A 77 15.51 0.18 -10.12
N LEU A 78 15.05 0.68 -11.27
CA LEU A 78 14.02 0.00 -12.08
C LEU A 78 14.52 -1.34 -12.61
N GLY A 79 15.77 -1.42 -13.07
CA GLY A 79 16.37 -2.68 -13.54
C GLY A 79 16.41 -3.73 -12.43
N TRP A 80 16.82 -3.35 -11.22
CA TRP A 80 16.81 -4.24 -10.05
C TRP A 80 15.39 -4.65 -9.64
N SER A 81 14.46 -3.69 -9.61
CA SER A 81 13.05 -3.96 -9.32
C SER A 81 12.43 -4.90 -10.37
N GLY A 82 12.76 -4.73 -11.66
CA GLY A 82 12.34 -5.63 -12.72
C GLY A 82 12.98 -7.02 -12.60
N LEU A 83 14.26 -7.10 -12.21
CA LEU A 83 14.93 -8.37 -11.96
C LEU A 83 14.29 -9.13 -10.80
N SER A 84 13.79 -8.44 -9.77
CA SER A 84 13.13 -9.07 -8.62
C SER A 84 11.87 -9.86 -8.98
N LEU A 85 11.28 -9.61 -10.16
CA LEU A 85 10.14 -10.39 -10.68
C LEU A 85 10.49 -11.87 -10.89
N ILE A 86 11.78 -12.20 -11.13
CA ILE A 86 12.25 -13.58 -11.41
C ILE A 86 12.10 -14.47 -10.17
N TRP A 87 12.34 -13.94 -8.97
CA TRP A 87 12.25 -14.70 -7.72
C TRP A 87 11.02 -14.34 -6.88
N SER A 88 10.18 -13.42 -7.36
CA SER A 88 8.94 -13.09 -6.66
C SER A 88 7.98 -14.28 -6.64
N PRO A 89 7.54 -14.72 -5.47
CA PRO A 89 6.57 -15.82 -5.34
C PRO A 89 5.21 -15.52 -5.97
N TYR A 90 4.81 -14.24 -6.02
CA TYR A 90 3.55 -13.81 -6.62
C TYR A 90 3.81 -12.75 -7.70
N THR A 91 4.27 -13.22 -8.85
CA THR A 91 4.74 -12.39 -9.97
C THR A 91 3.70 -11.39 -10.47
N SER A 92 2.41 -11.74 -10.48
CA SER A 92 1.33 -10.83 -10.94
C SER A 92 1.29 -9.55 -10.10
N VAL A 93 1.35 -9.65 -8.79
CA VAL A 93 1.38 -8.49 -7.88
C VAL A 93 2.66 -7.68 -8.06
N SER A 94 3.82 -8.35 -8.11
CA SER A 94 5.10 -7.66 -8.33
C SER A 94 5.14 -6.92 -9.67
N LEU A 95 4.53 -7.47 -10.71
CA LEU A 95 4.40 -6.81 -12.01
C LEU A 95 3.55 -5.54 -11.92
N GLN A 96 2.47 -5.55 -11.14
CA GLN A 96 1.63 -4.36 -10.92
C GLN A 96 2.37 -3.25 -10.16
N TRP A 97 3.19 -3.60 -9.18
CA TRP A 97 4.06 -2.65 -8.48
C TRP A 97 5.16 -2.11 -9.38
N PHE A 98 5.79 -2.97 -10.18
CA PHE A 98 6.80 -2.58 -11.16
C PHE A 98 6.23 -1.62 -12.21
N LEU A 99 5.00 -1.86 -12.71
CA LEU A 99 4.29 -0.96 -13.61
C LEU A 99 4.11 0.43 -12.97
N SER A 100 3.76 0.49 -11.69
CA SER A 100 3.64 1.78 -10.98
C SER A 100 4.98 2.51 -10.89
N LEU A 101 6.07 1.83 -10.54
CA LEU A 101 7.42 2.42 -10.51
C LEU A 101 7.84 2.94 -11.89
N LEU A 102 7.58 2.17 -12.95
CA LEU A 102 7.84 2.59 -14.33
C LEU A 102 7.06 3.85 -14.69
N LEU A 103 5.77 3.92 -14.31
CA LEU A 103 4.93 5.10 -14.59
C LEU A 103 5.33 6.32 -13.76
N TYR A 104 5.86 6.16 -12.55
CA TYR A 104 6.45 7.27 -11.79
C TYR A 104 7.72 7.81 -12.47
N ALA A 105 8.54 6.95 -13.07
CA ALA A 105 9.66 7.40 -13.89
C ALA A 105 9.22 8.08 -15.19
N VAL A 106 8.12 7.61 -15.82
CA VAL A 106 7.48 8.31 -16.95
C VAL A 106 6.97 9.68 -16.51
N PHE A 107 6.35 9.80 -15.35
CA PHE A 107 5.89 11.07 -14.80
C PHE A 107 7.05 12.06 -14.59
N PHE A 108 8.17 11.59 -14.02
CA PHE A 108 9.41 12.35 -13.91
C PHE A 108 9.91 12.84 -15.28
N LEU A 109 9.94 11.96 -16.29
CA LEU A 109 10.30 12.31 -17.67
C LEU A 109 9.39 13.39 -18.24
N MET A 110 8.06 13.26 -18.07
CA MET A 110 7.09 14.22 -18.57
C MET A 110 7.26 15.60 -17.94
N ILE A 111 7.55 15.67 -16.64
CA ILE A 111 7.81 16.93 -15.94
C ILE A 111 9.06 17.61 -16.52
N LEU A 112 10.18 16.89 -16.59
CA LEU A 112 11.43 17.45 -17.12
C LEU A 112 11.32 17.85 -18.59
N HIS A 113 10.47 17.19 -19.39
CA HIS A 113 10.22 17.52 -20.80
C HIS A 113 9.23 18.68 -20.97
N GLY A 114 8.14 18.69 -20.19
CA GLY A 114 7.04 19.64 -20.33
C GLY A 114 7.26 20.96 -19.59
N VAL A 115 7.98 20.95 -18.47
CA VAL A 115 8.14 22.12 -17.60
C VAL A 115 9.41 22.90 -17.99
N ASN A 116 9.24 23.84 -18.90
CA ASN A 116 10.29 24.76 -19.35
C ASN A 116 9.91 26.19 -18.92
N GLY A 117 10.73 26.80 -18.08
CA GLY A 117 10.55 28.16 -17.60
C GLY A 117 9.89 28.26 -16.21
N GLU A 118 10.31 29.28 -15.46
CA GLU A 118 9.88 29.53 -14.08
C GLU A 118 8.36 29.74 -13.97
N GLN A 119 7.73 30.34 -14.97
CA GLN A 119 6.30 30.57 -14.98
C GLN A 119 5.50 29.25 -14.95
N ARG A 120 5.98 28.19 -15.67
CA ARG A 120 5.33 26.87 -15.59
C ARG A 120 5.54 26.21 -14.24
N ILE A 121 6.74 26.34 -13.67
CA ILE A 121 7.01 25.85 -12.29
C ILE A 121 6.03 26.52 -11.33
N ARG A 122 5.90 27.85 -11.36
CA ARG A 122 4.98 28.59 -10.51
C ARG A 122 3.51 28.15 -10.67
N ARG A 123 3.07 27.80 -11.88
CA ARG A 123 1.71 27.27 -12.12
C ARG A 123 1.50 25.91 -11.43
N PHE A 124 2.47 25.02 -11.49
CA PHE A 124 2.37 23.72 -10.77
C PHE A 124 2.44 23.90 -9.26
N LEU A 125 3.26 24.82 -8.76
CA LEU A 125 3.25 25.17 -7.34
C LEU A 125 1.89 25.70 -6.90
N MET A 126 1.28 26.60 -7.69
CA MET A 126 -0.08 27.08 -7.40
C MET A 126 -1.11 25.97 -7.41
N LEU A 127 -0.98 24.96 -8.28
CA LEU A 127 -1.87 23.80 -8.31
C LEU A 127 -1.71 22.96 -7.05
N ILE A 128 -0.47 22.66 -6.61
CA ILE A 128 -0.21 21.95 -5.34
C ILE A 128 -0.86 22.69 -4.17
N LEU A 129 -0.64 24.02 -4.08
CA LEU A 129 -1.18 24.84 -3.01
C LEU A 129 -2.71 24.95 -3.05
N LEU A 130 -3.31 24.98 -4.24
CA LEU A 130 -4.77 24.98 -4.40
C LEU A 130 -5.38 23.65 -3.92
N MET A 131 -4.75 22.54 -4.28
CA MET A 131 -5.19 21.22 -3.83
C MET A 131 -5.02 21.07 -2.31
N GLY A 132 -3.91 21.56 -1.72
CA GLY A 132 -3.75 21.58 -0.27
C GLY A 132 -4.79 22.46 0.43
N LEU A 133 -5.10 23.63 -0.12
CA LEU A 133 -6.18 24.48 0.40
C LEU A 133 -7.55 23.77 0.37
N PHE A 134 -7.83 23.04 -0.70
CA PHE A 134 -9.07 22.26 -0.87
C PHE A 134 -9.12 21.09 0.13
N GLU A 135 -8.11 20.23 0.15
CA GLU A 135 -8.04 19.06 1.02
C GLU A 135 -8.01 19.45 2.50
N GLY A 136 -7.21 20.45 2.87
CA GLY A 136 -7.14 20.98 4.22
C GLY A 136 -8.46 21.56 4.69
N GLY A 137 -9.13 22.34 3.83
CA GLY A 137 -10.48 22.88 4.10
C GLY A 137 -11.50 21.77 4.29
N LEU A 138 -11.49 20.75 3.44
CA LEU A 138 -12.38 19.58 3.56
C LEU A 138 -12.09 18.80 4.86
N GLY A 139 -10.83 18.52 5.16
CA GLY A 139 -10.46 17.82 6.39
C GLY A 139 -10.86 18.56 7.67
N ILE A 140 -10.72 19.89 7.70
CA ILE A 140 -11.17 20.72 8.82
C ILE A 140 -12.68 20.66 8.96
N THR A 141 -13.46 20.75 7.86
CA THR A 141 -14.91 20.65 7.90
C THR A 141 -15.40 19.28 8.37
N GLN A 142 -14.76 18.20 7.93
CA GLN A 142 -15.05 16.84 8.41
C GLN A 142 -14.83 16.72 9.93
N TYR A 143 -13.74 17.27 10.45
CA TYR A 143 -13.45 17.23 11.87
C TYR A 143 -14.47 18.05 12.70
N LEU A 144 -14.78 19.27 12.26
CA LEU A 144 -15.62 20.19 13.02
C LEU A 144 -17.13 19.91 12.93
N TYR A 145 -17.62 19.46 11.77
CA TYR A 145 -19.05 19.37 11.50
C TYR A 145 -19.57 17.95 11.25
N HIS A 146 -18.72 17.02 10.81
CA HIS A 146 -19.15 15.65 10.54
C HIS A 146 -18.76 14.64 11.63
N GLY A 147 -18.16 15.10 12.74
CA GLY A 147 -17.84 14.27 13.90
C GLY A 147 -16.71 13.26 13.67
N GLU A 148 -15.90 13.44 12.62
CA GLU A 148 -14.72 12.61 12.41
C GLU A 148 -13.72 12.83 13.54
N SER A 149 -13.17 11.76 14.09
CA SER A 149 -12.22 11.84 15.21
C SER A 149 -10.88 12.45 14.79
N ARG A 150 -10.56 12.44 13.49
CA ARG A 150 -9.34 12.95 12.88
C ARG A 150 -9.63 13.52 11.49
N ALA A 151 -9.03 14.66 11.15
CA ALA A 151 -9.11 15.20 9.80
C ALA A 151 -8.37 14.28 8.81
N LYS A 152 -9.00 13.99 7.67
CA LYS A 152 -8.44 13.11 6.63
C LYS A 152 -8.63 13.59 5.19
N GLY A 153 -9.46 14.63 4.95
CA GLY A 153 -9.82 15.08 3.61
C GLY A 153 -10.44 13.95 2.79
N THR A 154 -9.96 13.77 1.58
CA THR A 154 -10.34 12.64 0.72
C THR A 154 -9.44 11.41 0.89
N PHE A 155 -8.40 11.48 1.73
CA PHE A 155 -7.47 10.38 1.94
C PHE A 155 -8.08 9.27 2.80
N PHE A 156 -7.70 8.04 2.52
CA PHE A 156 -8.09 6.89 3.32
C PHE A 156 -7.55 6.99 4.77
N ASN A 157 -6.29 7.45 4.93
CA ASN A 157 -5.60 7.49 6.22
C ASN A 157 -5.23 8.93 6.60
N PRO A 158 -5.61 9.41 7.80
CA PRO A 158 -5.22 10.71 8.31
C PRO A 158 -3.70 10.98 8.34
N ASN A 159 -2.87 9.94 8.43
CA ASN A 159 -1.41 10.13 8.41
C ASN A 159 -0.93 10.58 7.02
N PHE A 160 -1.47 10.01 5.95
CA PHE A 160 -1.15 10.38 4.56
C PHE A 160 -1.66 11.79 4.23
N PHE A 161 -2.89 12.10 4.66
CA PHE A 161 -3.43 13.45 4.60
C PHE A 161 -2.51 14.46 5.30
N SER A 162 -2.03 14.14 6.52
CA SER A 162 -1.09 14.99 7.26
C SER A 162 0.21 15.24 6.48
N THR A 163 0.73 14.25 5.73
CA THR A 163 1.92 14.42 4.89
C THR A 163 1.63 15.40 3.75
N TYR A 164 0.51 15.22 3.06
CA TYR A 164 0.11 16.09 1.94
C TYR A 164 -0.05 17.54 2.39
N GLU A 165 -0.71 17.76 3.52
CA GLU A 165 -0.91 19.09 4.09
C GLU A 165 0.39 19.70 4.62
N ALA A 166 1.28 18.91 5.21
CA ALA A 166 2.60 19.36 5.64
C ALA A 166 3.43 19.86 4.44
N VAL A 167 3.41 19.16 3.31
CA VAL A 167 4.05 19.61 2.06
C VAL A 167 3.47 20.94 1.59
N SER A 168 2.15 21.07 1.52
CA SER A 168 1.48 22.30 1.12
C SER A 168 1.81 23.47 2.06
N ALA A 169 1.83 23.23 3.38
CA ALA A 169 2.14 24.25 4.37
C ALA A 169 3.59 24.74 4.24
N VAL A 170 4.57 23.84 4.19
CA VAL A 170 6.00 24.24 4.11
C VAL A 170 6.31 24.95 2.79
N LEU A 171 5.69 24.53 1.69
CA LEU A 171 5.80 25.19 0.40
C LEU A 171 5.24 26.62 0.45
N ALA A 172 4.04 26.81 0.98
CA ALA A 172 3.42 28.14 1.14
C ALA A 172 4.27 29.04 2.05
N MET A 173 4.74 28.52 3.19
CA MET A 173 5.60 29.28 4.13
C MET A 173 6.93 29.66 3.50
N SER A 174 7.57 28.76 2.75
CA SER A 174 8.80 29.09 2.03
C SER A 174 8.59 30.25 1.04
N LEU A 175 7.52 30.20 0.25
CA LEU A 175 7.20 31.27 -0.69
C LEU A 175 6.91 32.61 0.02
N ILE A 176 6.29 32.59 1.21
CA ILE A 176 6.05 33.80 2.03
C ILE A 176 7.38 34.35 2.57
N TRP A 177 8.22 33.51 3.19
CA TRP A 177 9.42 33.95 3.89
C TRP A 177 10.52 34.44 2.95
N PHE A 178 10.59 33.93 1.73
CA PHE A 178 11.54 34.38 0.72
C PHE A 178 11.00 35.54 -0.14
N GLY A 179 9.79 36.04 0.14
CA GLY A 179 9.29 37.24 -0.49
C GLY A 179 9.08 37.08 -1.99
N THR A 180 8.14 36.23 -2.40
CA THR A 180 7.78 36.08 -3.80
C THR A 180 7.07 37.34 -4.33
N GLU A 181 7.22 37.62 -5.64
CA GLU A 181 6.63 38.77 -6.33
C GLU A 181 5.10 38.65 -6.54
N TYR A 182 4.41 38.02 -5.60
CA TYR A 182 2.95 37.92 -5.65
C TYR A 182 2.29 39.21 -5.15
N GLY A 183 1.30 39.68 -5.90
CA GLY A 183 0.44 40.78 -5.46
C GLY A 183 -0.35 40.45 -4.19
N LYS A 184 -1.09 41.42 -3.65
CA LYS A 184 -1.85 41.27 -2.39
C LYS A 184 -2.72 40.02 -2.36
N ALA A 185 -3.45 39.70 -3.44
CA ALA A 185 -4.28 38.51 -3.54
C ALA A 185 -3.47 37.19 -3.46
N GLY A 186 -2.30 37.14 -4.12
CA GLY A 186 -1.42 35.97 -4.06
C GLY A 186 -0.82 35.78 -2.67
N LYS A 187 -0.41 36.86 -1.97
CA LYS A 187 0.04 36.78 -0.58
C LYS A 187 -1.05 36.29 0.35
N LEU A 188 -2.29 36.78 0.20
CA LEU A 188 -3.43 36.30 0.98
C LEU A 188 -3.68 34.81 0.74
N PHE A 189 -3.65 34.36 -0.53
CA PHE A 189 -3.78 32.94 -0.88
C PHE A 189 -2.69 32.08 -0.19
N LEU A 190 -1.44 32.49 -0.23
CA LEU A 190 -0.35 31.78 0.43
C LEU A 190 -0.54 31.72 1.97
N ILE A 191 -0.96 32.82 2.58
CA ILE A 191 -1.23 32.86 4.03
C ILE A 191 -2.39 31.93 4.39
N LEU A 192 -3.49 31.98 3.62
CA LEU A 192 -4.63 31.09 3.83
C LEU A 192 -4.23 29.62 3.69
N THR A 193 -3.49 29.26 2.63
CA THR A 193 -2.99 27.89 2.45
C THR A 193 -2.09 27.48 3.61
N ALA A 194 -1.10 28.30 3.98
CA ALA A 194 -0.21 27.97 5.10
C ALA A 194 -0.99 27.75 6.42
N THR A 195 -1.98 28.61 6.70
CA THR A 195 -2.79 28.50 7.92
C THR A 195 -3.69 27.27 7.91
N ILE A 196 -4.45 27.04 6.82
CA ILE A 196 -5.37 25.93 6.68
C ILE A 196 -4.62 24.60 6.70
N SER A 197 -3.55 24.47 5.90
CA SER A 197 -2.78 23.23 5.85
C SER A 197 -2.07 22.95 7.18
N SER A 198 -1.53 23.95 7.89
CA SER A 198 -0.93 23.73 9.22
C SER A 198 -1.98 23.33 10.26
N THR A 199 -3.17 23.91 10.22
CA THR A 199 -4.30 23.50 11.08
C THR A 199 -4.72 22.07 10.76
N ALA A 200 -4.80 21.71 9.50
CA ALA A 200 -5.13 20.36 9.05
C ALA A 200 -4.10 19.32 9.54
N VAL A 201 -2.80 19.63 9.54
CA VAL A 201 -1.75 18.76 10.13
C VAL A 201 -2.02 18.49 11.62
N ILE A 202 -2.40 19.52 12.38
CA ILE A 202 -2.72 19.36 13.82
C ILE A 202 -3.97 18.49 14.00
N LEU A 203 -5.03 18.75 13.23
CA LEU A 203 -6.31 18.02 13.33
C LEU A 203 -6.24 16.61 12.77
N ALA A 204 -5.28 16.31 11.89
CA ALA A 204 -4.97 14.97 11.46
C ALA A 204 -4.38 14.08 12.57
N GLN A 205 -3.85 14.69 13.64
CA GLN A 205 -3.30 13.99 14.82
C GLN A 205 -2.26 12.92 14.46
N SER A 206 -1.46 13.19 13.42
CA SER A 206 -0.37 12.30 12.99
C SER A 206 0.94 12.71 13.64
N ARG A 207 1.46 11.86 14.54
CA ARG A 207 2.77 12.10 15.20
C ARG A 207 3.90 12.19 14.17
N GLY A 208 3.93 11.25 13.22
CA GLY A 208 4.94 11.21 12.16
C GLY A 208 4.82 12.41 11.20
N GLY A 209 3.60 12.75 10.77
CA GLY A 209 3.36 13.91 9.91
C GLY A 209 3.74 15.24 10.58
N ALA A 210 3.40 15.41 11.87
CA ALA A 210 3.78 16.60 12.64
C ALA A 210 5.30 16.72 12.82
N ALA A 211 6.00 15.61 13.13
CA ALA A 211 7.46 15.60 13.22
C ALA A 211 8.12 15.94 11.88
N ALA A 212 7.62 15.40 10.78
CA ALA A 212 8.10 15.71 9.43
C ALA A 212 7.87 17.18 9.08
N PHE A 213 6.69 17.72 9.39
CA PHE A 213 6.37 19.15 9.22
C PHE A 213 7.33 20.05 10.01
N LEU A 214 7.52 19.77 11.30
CA LEU A 214 8.43 20.55 12.17
C LEU A 214 9.88 20.47 11.67
N THR A 215 10.33 19.31 11.22
CA THR A 215 11.68 19.14 10.64
C THR A 215 11.84 20.01 9.39
N ALA A 216 10.91 19.95 8.48
CA ALA A 216 11.00 20.67 7.22
C ALA A 216 10.89 22.20 7.41
N ILE A 217 9.96 22.68 8.24
CA ILE A 217 9.84 24.12 8.52
C ILE A 217 11.06 24.68 9.25
N THR A 218 11.70 23.87 10.09
CA THR A 218 12.96 24.24 10.74
C THR A 218 14.07 24.45 9.71
N VAL A 219 14.17 23.54 8.72
CA VAL A 219 15.14 23.67 7.62
C VAL A 219 14.86 24.93 6.80
N VAL A 220 13.60 25.18 6.41
CA VAL A 220 13.22 26.42 5.69
C VAL A 220 13.59 27.67 6.48
N GLY A 221 13.26 27.68 7.77
CA GLY A 221 13.59 28.78 8.67
C GLY A 221 15.11 28.98 8.84
N TYR A 222 15.85 27.88 8.98
CA TYR A 222 17.31 27.93 9.13
C TYR A 222 18.00 28.49 7.87
N VAL A 223 17.55 28.07 6.69
CA VAL A 223 18.09 28.61 5.42
C VAL A 223 17.78 30.09 5.27
N ARG A 224 16.63 30.55 5.77
CA ARG A 224 16.20 31.95 5.62
C ARG A 224 16.73 32.89 6.71
N TYR A 225 16.73 32.45 7.96
CA TYR A 225 16.99 33.28 9.14
C TYR A 225 18.19 32.80 9.98
N GLY A 226 18.85 31.73 9.55
CA GLY A 226 19.98 31.15 10.30
C GLY A 226 19.55 30.61 11.67
N LYS A 227 20.44 30.73 12.67
CA LYS A 227 20.20 30.19 14.02
C LYS A 227 18.97 30.79 14.73
N SER A 228 18.52 31.98 14.34
CA SER A 228 17.32 32.62 14.92
C SER A 228 16.05 31.82 14.70
N SER A 229 16.00 30.96 13.67
CA SER A 229 14.88 30.05 13.41
C SER A 229 14.71 28.99 14.52
N LEU A 230 15.76 28.62 15.24
CA LEU A 230 15.69 27.66 16.35
C LEU A 230 14.86 28.20 17.51
N PHE A 231 14.90 29.53 17.71
CA PHE A 231 14.02 30.19 18.68
C PHE A 231 12.55 30.09 18.25
N LEU A 232 12.25 30.32 16.98
CA LEU A 232 10.89 30.15 16.44
C LEU A 232 10.41 28.70 16.60
N LEU A 233 11.26 27.71 16.30
CA LEU A 233 10.96 26.31 16.54
C LEU A 233 10.62 26.04 18.01
N LEU A 234 11.43 26.57 18.94
CA LEU A 234 11.17 26.41 20.36
C LEU A 234 9.81 27.01 20.74
N VAL A 235 9.44 28.18 20.22
CA VAL A 235 8.15 28.83 20.47
C VAL A 235 6.99 27.95 19.92
N VAL A 236 7.15 27.37 18.74
CA VAL A 236 6.12 26.47 18.14
C VAL A 236 5.96 25.20 18.98
N ILE A 237 7.07 24.58 19.41
CA ILE A 237 7.04 23.38 20.27
C ILE A 237 6.39 23.72 21.62
N LEU A 238 6.80 24.79 22.27
CA LEU A 238 6.23 25.24 23.55
C LEU A 238 4.73 25.57 23.39
N GLY A 239 4.34 26.25 22.29
CA GLY A 239 2.94 26.51 21.98
C GLY A 239 2.13 25.20 21.84
N THR A 240 2.66 24.22 21.11
CA THR A 240 2.00 22.92 20.97
C THR A 240 1.86 22.17 22.31
N ILE A 241 2.83 22.30 23.19
CA ILE A 241 2.82 21.65 24.53
C ILE A 241 1.92 22.40 25.51
N LEU A 242 1.97 23.74 25.53
CA LEU A 242 1.27 24.55 26.53
C LEU A 242 -0.23 24.70 26.24
N PHE A 243 -0.62 24.80 24.96
CA PHE A 243 -2.02 24.96 24.60
C PHE A 243 -2.71 23.60 24.39
N PRO A 244 -3.97 23.44 24.82
CA PRO A 244 -4.74 22.22 24.56
C PRO A 244 -5.01 22.09 23.07
N ASN A 245 -4.63 20.95 22.50
CA ASN A 245 -4.90 20.60 21.12
C ASN A 245 -4.98 19.07 20.96
N PRO A 246 -5.65 18.56 19.91
CA PRO A 246 -5.85 17.11 19.73
C PRO A 246 -4.53 16.34 19.53
N LEU A 247 -3.52 16.94 18.89
CA LEU A 247 -2.22 16.31 18.70
C LEU A 247 -1.50 16.10 20.03
N LYS A 248 -1.56 17.10 20.95
CA LYS A 248 -1.01 16.97 22.31
C LYS A 248 -1.64 15.82 23.06
N GLN A 249 -2.98 15.72 23.05
CA GLN A 249 -3.68 14.62 23.71
C GLN A 249 -3.12 13.28 23.22
N ARG A 250 -3.02 13.10 21.90
CA ARG A 250 -2.49 11.87 21.31
C ARG A 250 -0.99 11.63 21.59
N LEU A 251 -0.20 12.68 21.80
CA LEU A 251 1.21 12.56 22.22
C LEU A 251 1.33 12.08 23.68
N MET A 252 0.37 12.45 24.54
CA MET A 252 0.36 12.06 25.96
C MET A 252 -0.20 10.66 26.20
N ASP A 253 -1.07 10.18 25.31
CA ASP A 253 -1.70 8.84 25.39
C ASP A 253 -0.75 7.71 24.95
N VAL A 254 0.55 7.98 24.83
CA VAL A 254 1.55 6.96 24.49
C VAL A 254 1.75 6.01 25.68
N GLY A 255 1.31 4.78 25.53
CA GLY A 255 1.69 3.69 26.42
C GLY A 255 0.57 2.85 27.02
N THR A 256 -0.66 3.36 27.13
CA THR A 256 -1.77 2.60 27.75
C THR A 256 -3.01 2.46 26.86
N GLN A 257 -3.17 3.31 25.86
CA GLN A 257 -4.38 3.35 25.02
C GLN A 257 -4.12 3.28 23.50
N ASP A 258 -2.87 3.32 23.04
CA ASP A 258 -2.53 3.17 21.62
C ASP A 258 -1.81 1.83 21.35
N PRO A 259 -2.54 0.75 21.12
CA PRO A 259 -1.96 -0.57 20.81
C PRO A 259 -1.08 -0.56 19.54
N TYR A 260 -1.23 0.47 18.70
CA TYR A 260 -0.46 0.60 17.45
C TYR A 260 0.97 1.16 17.65
N ALA A 261 1.26 1.82 18.76
CA ALA A 261 2.61 2.36 19.01
C ALA A 261 3.60 1.22 19.36
N TYR A 262 3.18 0.25 20.16
CA TYR A 262 3.98 -0.94 20.50
C TYR A 262 4.15 -1.85 19.29
N THR A 263 3.09 -2.07 18.52
CA THR A 263 3.11 -2.90 17.33
C THR A 263 4.13 -2.45 16.28
N ARG A 264 4.54 -1.20 16.22
CA ARG A 264 5.57 -0.74 15.26
C ARG A 264 6.95 -1.32 15.56
N ILE A 265 7.36 -1.39 16.82
CA ILE A 265 8.65 -1.96 17.21
C ILE A 265 8.69 -3.44 16.83
N GLU A 266 7.62 -4.16 17.10
CA GLU A 266 7.49 -5.58 16.74
C GLU A 266 7.48 -5.79 15.21
N ILE A 267 6.78 -4.92 14.48
CA ILE A 267 6.79 -4.92 13.01
C ILE A 267 8.20 -4.67 12.45
N TRP A 268 8.97 -3.78 13.07
CA TRP A 268 10.34 -3.47 12.63
C TRP A 268 11.33 -4.57 12.98
N ASP A 269 11.19 -5.20 14.16
CA ASP A 269 11.95 -6.39 14.53
C ASP A 269 11.69 -7.53 13.54
N ASP A 270 10.44 -7.78 13.24
CA ASP A 270 9.99 -8.75 12.26
C ASP A 270 10.51 -8.43 10.83
N ALA A 271 10.40 -7.18 10.40
CA ALA A 271 10.95 -6.74 9.11
C ALA A 271 12.46 -6.94 9.04
N THR A 272 13.17 -6.70 10.15
CA THR A 272 14.62 -6.91 10.24
C THR A 272 14.99 -8.38 10.11
N LYS A 273 14.22 -9.29 10.73
CA LYS A 273 14.38 -10.75 10.56
C LYS A 273 14.19 -11.16 9.09
N ARG A 274 13.14 -10.64 8.44
CA ARG A 274 12.91 -10.91 7.00
C ARG A 274 14.08 -10.47 6.12
N VAL A 275 14.70 -9.31 6.41
CA VAL A 275 15.90 -8.87 5.68
C VAL A 275 17.07 -9.82 5.92
N GLN A 276 17.22 -10.34 7.13
CA GLN A 276 18.28 -11.31 7.46
C GLN A 276 18.05 -12.64 6.73
N ASP A 277 16.81 -13.14 6.72
CA ASP A 277 16.44 -14.39 6.05
C ASP A 277 16.52 -14.27 4.52
N HIS A 278 16.21 -13.07 3.98
CA HIS A 278 16.15 -12.79 2.54
C HIS A 278 16.94 -11.52 2.17
N PRO A 279 18.28 -11.51 2.21
CA PRO A 279 19.11 -10.32 1.97
C PRO A 279 18.99 -9.75 0.55
N MET A 280 18.55 -10.57 -0.43
CA MET A 280 18.25 -10.15 -1.81
C MET A 280 16.81 -9.62 -1.96
N GLY A 281 16.00 -9.71 -0.90
CA GLY A 281 14.58 -9.38 -0.87
C GLY A 281 13.69 -10.54 -1.30
N ILE A 282 12.42 -10.44 -0.91
CA ILE A 282 11.38 -11.46 -1.18
C ILE A 282 10.61 -11.22 -2.49
N GLY A 283 10.89 -10.12 -3.18
CA GLY A 283 10.18 -9.65 -4.37
C GLY A 283 9.40 -8.36 -4.12
N LEU A 284 9.29 -7.52 -5.14
CA LEU A 284 8.61 -6.23 -5.08
C LEU A 284 7.12 -6.41 -4.75
N GLY A 285 6.62 -5.67 -3.74
CA GLY A 285 5.22 -5.74 -3.28
C GLY A 285 4.86 -6.99 -2.47
N MET A 286 5.86 -7.78 -2.04
CA MET A 286 5.64 -9.06 -1.36
C MET A 286 5.53 -8.95 0.16
N TYR A 287 5.77 -7.81 0.77
CA TYR A 287 5.75 -7.66 2.23
C TYR A 287 4.46 -8.21 2.86
N LYS A 288 3.31 -7.79 2.35
CA LYS A 288 1.99 -8.23 2.79
C LYS A 288 1.79 -9.75 2.69
N TYR A 289 2.29 -10.35 1.62
CA TYR A 289 2.06 -11.78 1.32
C TYR A 289 2.97 -12.69 2.15
N ALA A 290 4.20 -12.28 2.43
CA ALA A 290 5.11 -13.00 3.31
C ALA A 290 4.76 -12.86 4.80
N SER A 291 3.78 -12.04 5.18
CA SER A 291 3.43 -11.77 6.59
C SER A 291 2.79 -12.93 7.32
N PHE A 292 2.38 -14.00 6.64
CA PHE A 292 1.81 -15.19 7.30
C PHE A 292 2.82 -15.93 8.16
N GLN A 293 4.09 -15.97 7.77
CA GLN A 293 5.18 -16.63 8.49
C GLN A 293 5.78 -15.77 9.61
N TYR A 294 5.44 -14.48 9.64
CA TYR A 294 6.01 -13.48 10.53
C TYR A 294 4.89 -12.74 11.24
N ARG A 295 4.37 -13.35 12.30
CA ARG A 295 3.35 -12.74 13.16
C ARG A 295 3.89 -12.57 14.56
N PHE A 296 3.43 -11.58 15.26
CA PHE A 296 3.71 -11.35 16.66
C PHE A 296 2.43 -11.51 17.49
N PRO A 297 2.55 -12.02 18.73
CA PRO A 297 1.40 -12.23 19.60
C PRO A 297 0.84 -10.90 20.09
N ILE A 298 -0.48 -10.84 20.23
CA ILE A 298 -1.18 -9.74 20.89
C ILE A 298 -1.71 -10.26 22.20
N GLU A 299 -1.15 -9.75 23.28
CA GLU A 299 -1.60 -10.07 24.62
C GLU A 299 -3.06 -9.63 24.81
N ASP A 300 -3.81 -10.42 25.58
CA ASP A 300 -5.23 -10.18 25.87
C ASP A 300 -6.22 -10.23 24.70
N ALA A 301 -5.77 -10.45 23.47
CA ALA A 301 -6.67 -10.69 22.34
C ALA A 301 -7.26 -12.10 22.37
N ILE A 302 -8.49 -12.26 21.84
CA ILE A 302 -9.11 -13.58 21.64
C ILE A 302 -8.28 -14.40 20.66
N VAL A 303 -7.89 -13.78 19.55
CA VAL A 303 -7.00 -14.37 18.53
C VAL A 303 -5.60 -13.83 18.76
N HIS A 304 -4.74 -14.64 19.34
CA HIS A 304 -3.42 -14.23 19.81
C HIS A 304 -2.51 -13.78 18.65
N TYR A 305 -2.51 -14.53 17.55
CA TYR A 305 -1.79 -14.20 16.31
C TYR A 305 -2.72 -13.68 15.20
N GLY A 306 -3.84 -13.03 15.57
CA GLY A 306 -4.86 -12.57 14.63
C GLY A 306 -4.44 -11.44 13.69
N LYS A 307 -3.45 -10.65 14.10
CA LYS A 307 -2.97 -9.52 13.29
C LYS A 307 -1.69 -9.88 12.54
N ARG A 308 -1.60 -9.36 11.33
CA ARG A 308 -0.40 -9.41 10.49
C ARG A 308 -0.11 -8.02 9.98
N ALA A 309 1.17 -7.67 9.86
CA ALA A 309 1.57 -6.41 9.27
C ALA A 309 1.43 -6.48 7.75
N GLU A 310 0.60 -5.64 7.17
CA GLU A 310 0.50 -5.51 5.70
C GLU A 310 1.61 -4.64 5.12
N THR A 311 2.20 -3.77 5.95
CA THR A 311 3.32 -2.90 5.61
C THR A 311 4.26 -2.78 6.82
N ALA A 312 5.51 -2.41 6.56
CA ALA A 312 6.50 -2.20 7.63
C ALA A 312 6.27 -0.90 8.43
N HIS A 313 5.38 -0.01 8.01
CA HIS A 313 5.28 1.35 8.53
C HIS A 313 6.65 2.06 8.64
N ASN A 314 7.53 1.75 7.71
CA ASN A 314 8.85 2.33 7.46
C ASN A 314 9.26 1.93 6.06
N GLU A 315 9.27 2.87 5.13
CA GLU A 315 9.50 2.57 3.70
C GLU A 315 10.90 2.07 3.42
N TYR A 316 11.89 2.46 4.21
CA TYR A 316 13.26 1.98 4.04
C TYR A 316 13.39 0.51 4.42
N LEU A 317 12.75 0.09 5.53
CA LEU A 317 12.64 -1.32 5.90
C LEU A 317 11.79 -2.10 4.90
N GLN A 318 10.69 -1.52 4.43
CA GLN A 318 9.82 -2.10 3.40
C GLN A 318 10.63 -2.44 2.14
N LEU A 319 11.38 -1.46 1.62
CA LEU A 319 12.24 -1.65 0.45
C LEU A 319 13.34 -2.68 0.71
N ALA A 320 13.93 -2.70 1.91
CA ALA A 320 14.93 -3.69 2.28
C ALA A 320 14.35 -5.11 2.32
N VAL A 321 13.12 -5.29 2.81
CA VAL A 321 12.44 -6.59 2.81
C VAL A 321 12.07 -7.04 1.39
N GLU A 322 11.56 -6.13 0.56
CA GLU A 322 11.05 -6.47 -0.77
C GLU A 322 12.14 -6.58 -1.84
N LEU A 323 13.08 -5.63 -1.88
CA LEU A 323 14.12 -5.52 -2.90
C LEU A 323 15.54 -5.82 -2.36
N GLY A 324 15.63 -6.20 -1.08
CA GLY A 324 16.90 -6.46 -0.42
C GLY A 324 17.71 -5.19 -0.14
N ILE A 325 18.87 -5.38 0.45
CA ILE A 325 19.81 -4.29 0.76
C ILE A 325 20.26 -3.56 -0.52
N VAL A 326 20.36 -4.29 -1.64
CA VAL A 326 20.74 -3.71 -2.95
C VAL A 326 19.68 -2.74 -3.47
N GLY A 327 18.39 -3.10 -3.38
CA GLY A 327 17.30 -2.21 -3.78
C GLY A 327 17.23 -0.95 -2.91
N LEU A 328 17.40 -1.10 -1.60
CA LEU A 328 17.50 0.05 -0.68
C LEU A 328 18.70 0.93 -1.04
N ALA A 329 19.87 0.35 -1.34
CA ALA A 329 21.05 1.11 -1.73
C ALA A 329 20.83 1.93 -3.02
N PHE A 330 20.15 1.37 -4.02
CA PHE A 330 19.78 2.11 -5.24
C PHE A 330 18.78 3.23 -4.97
N PHE A 331 17.82 3.02 -4.06
CA PHE A 331 16.91 4.08 -3.66
C PHE A 331 17.63 5.22 -2.94
N VAL A 332 18.52 4.90 -1.99
CA VAL A 332 19.36 5.89 -1.30
C VAL A 332 20.25 6.64 -2.31
N LEU A 333 20.76 5.95 -3.31
CA LEU A 333 21.57 6.55 -4.37
C LEU A 333 20.77 7.57 -5.22
N ILE A 334 19.47 7.34 -5.48
CA ILE A 334 18.59 8.33 -6.12
C ILE A 334 18.55 9.61 -5.26
N ILE A 335 18.34 9.48 -3.94
CA ILE A 335 18.30 10.62 -3.01
C ILE A 335 19.65 11.34 -2.98
N MET A 336 20.76 10.61 -2.92
CA MET A 336 22.12 11.20 -2.90
C MET A 336 22.42 11.99 -4.18
N VAL A 337 22.13 11.42 -5.34
CA VAL A 337 22.37 12.07 -6.64
C VAL A 337 21.45 13.27 -6.80
N TRP A 338 20.17 13.17 -6.39
CA TRP A 338 19.25 14.30 -6.36
C TRP A 338 19.76 15.44 -5.45
N THR A 339 20.18 15.12 -4.24
CA THR A 339 20.75 16.10 -3.29
C THR A 339 22.02 16.76 -3.86
N ALA A 340 22.88 15.99 -4.53
CA ALA A 340 24.07 16.51 -5.19
C ALA A 340 23.72 17.47 -6.35
N GLU A 341 22.67 17.17 -7.14
CA GLU A 341 22.17 18.09 -8.16
C GLU A 341 21.63 19.38 -7.54
N ILE A 342 20.83 19.28 -6.45
CA ILE A 342 20.29 20.46 -5.74
C ILE A 342 21.42 21.33 -5.18
N LYS A 343 22.43 20.73 -4.54
CA LYS A 343 23.61 21.47 -4.04
C LYS A 343 24.35 22.23 -5.14
N ARG A 344 24.39 21.70 -6.35
CA ARG A 344 24.99 22.39 -7.51
C ARG A 344 24.13 23.54 -8.03
N ILE A 345 22.82 23.53 -7.76
CA ILE A 345 21.89 24.60 -8.15
C ILE A 345 21.96 25.73 -7.14
N TRP A 346 22.13 25.41 -5.86
CA TRP A 346 22.15 26.39 -4.78
C TRP A 346 23.35 27.35 -4.94
N ARG A 347 23.03 28.64 -5.08
CA ARG A 347 24.01 29.75 -5.15
C ARG A 347 23.49 30.91 -4.33
N PRO A 348 24.37 31.64 -3.62
CA PRO A 348 23.98 32.84 -2.85
C PRO A 348 23.40 33.98 -3.69
N ASP A 349 23.80 34.06 -4.98
CA ASP A 349 23.36 35.05 -5.95
C ASP A 349 22.03 34.73 -6.67
N LEU A 350 21.40 33.61 -6.31
CA LEU A 350 20.07 33.28 -6.84
C LEU A 350 19.05 34.37 -6.46
N PRO A 351 18.14 34.75 -7.39
CA PRO A 351 17.00 35.59 -7.04
C PRO A 351 16.23 35.01 -5.85
N GLN A 352 15.87 35.87 -4.90
CA GLN A 352 15.24 35.44 -3.64
C GLN A 352 13.96 34.63 -3.89
N ALA A 353 13.20 34.98 -4.92
CA ALA A 353 12.02 34.22 -5.33
C ALA A 353 12.36 32.80 -5.79
N SER A 354 13.43 32.61 -6.57
CA SER A 354 13.89 31.27 -6.99
C SER A 354 14.46 30.48 -5.83
N GLN A 355 15.13 31.14 -4.87
CA GLN A 355 15.55 30.50 -3.60
C GLN A 355 14.34 29.96 -2.83
N GLY A 356 13.27 30.77 -2.68
CA GLY A 356 12.03 30.35 -2.02
C GLY A 356 11.36 29.16 -2.68
N ILE A 357 11.32 29.14 -4.01
CA ILE A 357 10.80 27.98 -4.77
C ILE A 357 11.66 26.73 -4.50
N LEU A 358 12.97 26.84 -4.63
CA LEU A 358 13.88 25.71 -4.46
C LEU A 358 13.81 25.14 -3.03
N VAL A 359 13.87 26.02 -2.01
CA VAL A 359 13.80 25.63 -0.59
C VAL A 359 12.45 24.99 -0.29
N GLY A 360 11.34 25.55 -0.79
CA GLY A 360 10.00 25.00 -0.60
C GLY A 360 9.85 23.60 -1.18
N LEU A 361 10.32 23.38 -2.41
CA LEU A 361 10.31 22.06 -3.06
C LEU A 361 11.18 21.04 -2.31
N CYS A 362 12.38 21.45 -1.90
CA CYS A 362 13.27 20.59 -1.11
C CYS A 362 12.66 20.27 0.27
N ALA A 363 11.95 21.20 0.87
CA ALA A 363 11.28 20.99 2.15
C ALA A 363 10.10 20.03 2.02
N GLY A 364 9.33 20.09 0.93
CA GLY A 364 8.26 19.13 0.64
C GLY A 364 8.80 17.71 0.44
N VAL A 365 9.87 17.56 -0.35
CA VAL A 365 10.59 16.27 -0.47
C VAL A 365 11.06 15.78 0.91
N LEU A 366 11.60 16.66 1.75
CA LEU A 366 12.04 16.31 3.09
C LEU A 366 10.88 15.85 3.99
N VAL A 367 9.71 16.51 3.95
CA VAL A 367 8.51 16.06 4.67
C VAL A 367 8.21 14.61 4.34
N THR A 368 8.12 14.26 3.06
CA THR A 368 7.77 12.91 2.62
C THR A 368 8.83 11.89 3.04
N LEU A 369 10.12 12.18 2.86
CA LEU A 369 11.21 11.28 3.24
C LEU A 369 11.33 11.07 4.75
N VAL A 370 11.11 12.10 5.56
CA VAL A 370 11.10 11.98 7.03
C VAL A 370 9.89 11.18 7.50
N HIS A 371 8.71 11.44 6.97
CA HIS A 371 7.52 10.66 7.35
C HIS A 371 7.65 9.19 6.92
N ALA A 372 8.31 8.90 5.80
CA ALA A 372 8.62 7.56 5.32
C ALA A 372 9.44 6.70 6.31
N THR A 373 10.11 7.32 7.31
CA THR A 373 10.81 6.56 8.37
C THR A 373 9.88 5.92 9.38
N VAL A 374 8.63 6.38 9.47
CA VAL A 374 7.66 5.96 10.50
C VAL A 374 6.29 5.59 9.96
N ASP A 375 6.07 5.69 8.64
CA ASP A 375 4.82 5.27 8.00
C ASP A 375 5.03 4.82 6.54
N SER A 376 3.99 4.25 5.93
CA SER A 376 4.03 3.62 4.59
C SER A 376 3.55 4.60 3.51
N VAL A 377 4.20 5.76 3.42
CA VAL A 377 3.79 6.87 2.53
C VAL A 377 3.96 6.58 1.04
N PHE A 378 4.81 5.61 0.65
CA PHE A 378 5.00 5.23 -0.76
C PHE A 378 3.93 4.25 -1.27
N HIS A 379 3.06 3.76 -0.38
CA HIS A 379 1.87 3.00 -0.76
C HIS A 379 0.72 3.90 -1.21
N GLU A 380 0.88 5.22 -1.05
CA GLU A 380 -0.09 6.24 -1.43
C GLU A 380 0.30 6.91 -2.75
N PRO A 381 -0.33 6.60 -3.89
CA PRO A 381 0.05 7.16 -5.20
C PRO A 381 0.10 8.68 -5.22
N ALA A 382 -0.81 9.37 -4.53
CA ALA A 382 -0.83 10.83 -4.44
C ALA A 382 0.47 11.39 -3.84
N LEU A 383 1.00 10.75 -2.79
CA LEU A 383 2.22 11.19 -2.11
C LEU A 383 3.47 10.90 -2.95
N VAL A 384 3.53 9.73 -3.61
CA VAL A 384 4.65 9.41 -4.51
C VAL A 384 4.68 10.35 -5.70
N LEU A 385 3.53 10.62 -6.32
CA LEU A 385 3.44 11.55 -7.44
C LEU A 385 3.80 12.98 -7.03
N LEU A 386 3.40 13.40 -5.82
CA LEU A 386 3.79 14.69 -5.26
C LEU A 386 5.30 14.76 -5.02
N LEU A 387 5.90 13.74 -4.42
CA LEU A 387 7.35 13.62 -4.22
C LEU A 387 8.12 13.70 -5.56
N VAL A 388 7.67 12.96 -6.56
CA VAL A 388 8.27 12.97 -7.91
C VAL A 388 8.10 14.35 -8.57
N LEU A 389 6.94 14.98 -8.42
CA LEU A 389 6.66 16.31 -8.95
C LEU A 389 7.60 17.36 -8.34
N GLU A 390 7.69 17.42 -7.01
CA GLU A 390 8.56 18.36 -6.31
C GLU A 390 10.03 18.14 -6.66
N GLY A 391 10.50 16.90 -6.61
CA GLY A 391 11.86 16.55 -6.97
C GLY A 391 12.22 16.93 -8.41
N ALA A 392 11.32 16.70 -9.36
CA ALA A 392 11.51 17.04 -10.77
C ALA A 392 11.43 18.55 -11.02
N LEU A 393 10.50 19.27 -10.36
CA LEU A 393 10.41 20.73 -10.46
C LEU A 393 11.66 21.43 -9.92
N ALA A 394 12.25 20.92 -8.84
CA ALA A 394 13.52 21.42 -8.31
C ALA A 394 14.67 21.26 -9.32
N VAL A 395 14.76 20.10 -9.98
CA VAL A 395 15.73 19.84 -11.05
C VAL A 395 15.46 20.73 -12.27
N ALA A 396 14.20 20.90 -12.68
CA ALA A 396 13.81 21.77 -13.79
C ALA A 396 14.18 23.25 -13.53
N LEU A 397 13.96 23.75 -12.31
CA LEU A 397 14.39 25.07 -11.88
C LEU A 397 15.92 25.24 -12.00
N GLY A 398 16.69 24.24 -11.58
CA GLY A 398 18.13 24.28 -11.67
C GLY A 398 18.68 24.31 -13.09
N ARG A 399 18.01 23.63 -14.01
CA ARG A 399 18.37 23.69 -15.45
C ARG A 399 18.19 25.10 -16.02
N GLN A 400 17.13 25.76 -15.60
CA GLN A 400 16.82 27.12 -16.03
C GLN A 400 17.81 28.14 -15.47
N VAL A 401 18.10 28.09 -14.17
CA VAL A 401 19.02 29.03 -13.51
C VAL A 401 20.44 28.95 -14.04
N ARG A 402 20.91 27.77 -14.43
CA ARG A 402 22.25 27.59 -15.00
C ARG A 402 22.38 28.06 -16.46
N GLY A 403 21.28 28.46 -17.10
CA GLY A 403 21.29 28.76 -18.54
C GLY A 403 21.67 27.56 -19.41
N THR A 404 21.93 26.44 -18.77
CA THR A 404 22.21 25.16 -19.41
C THR A 404 20.88 24.51 -19.80
N GLN A 405 20.22 25.04 -20.84
CA GLN A 405 19.46 24.17 -21.70
C GLN A 405 20.47 23.22 -22.35
N ALA A 406 21.05 22.33 -21.54
CA ALA A 406 21.87 21.26 -22.08
C ALA A 406 20.99 20.57 -23.11
N GLU A 407 21.41 20.64 -24.38
CA GLU A 407 20.66 20.04 -25.48
C GLU A 407 20.21 18.65 -25.07
N PRO A 408 18.93 18.31 -25.22
CA PRO A 408 18.45 16.99 -24.83
C PRO A 408 19.26 15.93 -25.58
N ARG A 409 19.49 14.78 -24.98
CA ARG A 409 20.05 13.65 -25.73
C ARG A 409 19.02 13.24 -26.77
N CYS A 410 19.33 13.49 -28.04
CA CYS A 410 18.50 13.06 -29.16
C CYS A 410 18.97 11.70 -29.64
N PHE A 411 18.09 10.71 -29.60
CA PHE A 411 18.33 9.38 -30.16
C PHE A 411 17.70 9.33 -31.54
N SER A 412 18.53 9.20 -32.58
CA SER A 412 18.05 8.93 -33.93
C SER A 412 17.56 7.50 -34.03
N LEU A 413 16.42 7.31 -34.60
CA LEU A 413 15.82 5.99 -34.67
C LEU A 413 15.75 5.56 -36.18
N PRO A 414 16.51 4.56 -36.65
CA PRO A 414 16.71 4.32 -38.09
C PRO A 414 15.49 3.78 -38.88
N TYR A 415 14.58 3.00 -38.42
CA TYR A 415 13.49 2.40 -39.20
C TYR A 415 12.08 2.83 -38.78
N HIS A 416 11.28 3.52 -39.63
CA HIS A 416 9.99 4.10 -39.27
C HIS A 416 8.91 3.07 -38.87
N ALA A 417 8.69 2.02 -39.66
CA ALA A 417 7.60 1.08 -39.41
C ALA A 417 7.79 0.23 -38.15
N ALA A 418 8.98 -0.33 -37.96
CA ALA A 418 9.29 -1.16 -36.79
C ALA A 418 9.13 -0.42 -35.47
N ARG A 419 9.40 0.88 -35.43
CA ARG A 419 9.27 1.74 -34.25
C ARG A 419 7.84 2.02 -33.88
N ILE A 420 7.01 2.31 -34.88
CA ILE A 420 5.57 2.53 -34.64
C ILE A 420 4.99 1.27 -34.04
N VAL A 421 5.28 0.11 -34.62
CA VAL A 421 4.82 -1.17 -34.11
C VAL A 421 5.35 -1.42 -32.70
N LEU A 422 6.64 -1.24 -32.45
CA LEU A 422 7.24 -1.46 -31.12
C LEU A 422 6.66 -0.51 -30.07
N SER A 423 6.46 0.77 -30.41
CA SER A 423 5.84 1.75 -29.50
C SER A 423 4.38 1.41 -29.19
N LEU A 424 3.61 0.99 -30.21
CA LEU A 424 2.22 0.57 -30.02
C LEU A 424 2.13 -0.71 -29.19
N VAL A 425 2.99 -1.68 -29.43
CA VAL A 425 3.08 -2.92 -28.66
C VAL A 425 3.46 -2.61 -27.20
N ALA A 426 4.45 -1.77 -26.98
CA ALA A 426 4.89 -1.40 -25.63
C ALA A 426 3.79 -0.66 -24.86
N VAL A 427 3.21 0.41 -25.44
CA VAL A 427 2.14 1.17 -24.77
C VAL A 427 0.88 0.32 -24.62
N GLY A 428 0.51 -0.46 -25.64
CA GLY A 428 -0.62 -1.37 -25.60
C GLY A 428 -0.46 -2.46 -24.54
N GLY A 429 0.72 -3.05 -24.43
CA GLY A 429 1.03 -4.06 -23.41
C GLY A 429 0.96 -3.46 -21.99
N LEU A 430 1.52 -2.27 -21.78
CA LEU A 430 1.42 -1.57 -20.49
C LEU A 430 -0.03 -1.18 -20.17
N ALA A 431 -0.82 -0.75 -21.18
CA ALA A 431 -2.24 -0.45 -20.98
C ALA A 431 -3.05 -1.70 -20.63
N TYR A 432 -2.77 -2.82 -21.29
CA TYR A 432 -3.37 -4.10 -20.96
C TYR A 432 -3.09 -4.49 -19.50
N LEU A 433 -1.83 -4.44 -19.07
CA LEU A 433 -1.44 -4.71 -17.69
C LEU A 433 -2.09 -3.74 -16.69
N ALA A 434 -2.29 -2.47 -17.07
CA ALA A 434 -2.93 -1.49 -16.21
C ALA A 434 -4.43 -1.73 -16.05
N ILE A 435 -5.10 -2.23 -17.10
CA ILE A 435 -6.56 -2.44 -17.13
C ILE A 435 -6.96 -3.74 -16.42
N GLN A 436 -6.15 -4.79 -16.51
CA GLN A 436 -6.48 -6.13 -16.00
C GLN A 436 -7.04 -6.14 -14.56
N PRO A 437 -6.37 -5.57 -13.53
CA PRO A 437 -6.87 -5.68 -12.16
C PRO A 437 -8.20 -4.95 -11.95
N ALA A 438 -8.36 -3.78 -12.59
CA ALA A 438 -9.59 -2.99 -12.47
C ALA A 438 -10.76 -3.66 -13.20
N ALA A 439 -10.53 -4.24 -14.38
CA ALA A 439 -11.55 -5.00 -15.11
C ALA A 439 -12.00 -6.23 -14.31
N ALA A 440 -11.05 -6.99 -13.78
CA ALA A 440 -11.34 -8.16 -12.94
C ALA A 440 -12.10 -7.77 -11.66
N TRP A 441 -11.72 -6.66 -11.02
CA TRP A 441 -12.41 -6.15 -9.85
C TRP A 441 -13.86 -5.74 -10.16
N LEU A 442 -14.10 -5.02 -11.27
CA LEU A 442 -15.45 -4.63 -11.70
C LEU A 442 -16.34 -5.86 -11.96
N LEU A 443 -15.80 -6.83 -12.69
CA LEU A 443 -16.52 -8.08 -13.02
C LEU A 443 -16.80 -8.90 -11.75
N ALA A 444 -15.81 -9.06 -10.87
CA ALA A 444 -16.00 -9.76 -9.60
C ALA A 444 -17.02 -9.06 -8.69
N ASN A 445 -17.10 -7.73 -8.76
CA ASN A 445 -18.10 -6.97 -8.00
C ASN A 445 -19.53 -7.23 -8.50
N GLN A 446 -19.74 -7.35 -9.81
CA GLN A 446 -21.02 -7.81 -10.37
C GLN A 446 -21.35 -9.23 -9.89
N GLY A 447 -20.35 -10.12 -9.86
CA GLY A 447 -20.51 -11.46 -9.29
C GLY A 447 -20.90 -11.45 -7.80
N ASN A 448 -20.33 -10.54 -7.00
CA ASN A 448 -20.72 -10.37 -5.59
C ASN A 448 -22.18 -9.93 -5.45
N HIS A 449 -22.65 -8.98 -6.29
CA HIS A 449 -24.05 -8.56 -6.29
C HIS A 449 -24.99 -9.72 -6.66
N ALA A 450 -24.70 -10.43 -7.75
CA ALA A 450 -25.50 -11.60 -8.14
C ALA A 450 -25.50 -12.68 -7.03
N SER A 451 -24.38 -12.92 -6.36
CA SER A 451 -24.30 -13.84 -5.23
C SER A 451 -25.13 -13.40 -4.04
N ALA A 452 -25.20 -12.10 -3.74
CA ALA A 452 -26.02 -11.54 -2.68
C ALA A 452 -27.52 -11.72 -2.98
N ASP A 453 -27.90 -11.67 -4.25
CA ASP A 453 -29.26 -11.94 -4.75
C ASP A 453 -29.57 -13.45 -4.88
N HIS A 454 -28.66 -14.34 -4.45
CA HIS A 454 -28.74 -15.80 -4.57
C HIS A 454 -28.77 -16.31 -6.03
N ASP A 455 -28.41 -15.48 -7.02
CA ASP A 455 -28.20 -15.90 -8.41
C ASP A 455 -26.77 -16.40 -8.60
N TYR A 456 -26.49 -17.61 -8.13
CA TYR A 456 -25.15 -18.20 -8.18
C TYR A 456 -24.70 -18.54 -9.59
N GLN A 457 -25.62 -18.78 -10.52
CA GLN A 457 -25.27 -19.06 -11.91
C GLN A 457 -24.66 -17.80 -12.57
N SER A 458 -25.32 -16.66 -12.43
CA SER A 458 -24.80 -15.38 -12.91
C SER A 458 -23.52 -14.98 -12.15
N ALA A 459 -23.47 -15.20 -10.84
CA ALA A 459 -22.29 -14.95 -10.03
C ALA A 459 -21.06 -15.70 -10.53
N ILE A 460 -21.20 -17.01 -10.81
CA ILE A 460 -20.14 -17.85 -11.36
C ILE A 460 -19.69 -17.32 -12.73
N SER A 461 -20.63 -16.97 -13.61
CA SER A 461 -20.30 -16.42 -14.94
C SER A 461 -19.49 -15.12 -14.84
N TRP A 462 -19.89 -14.20 -13.97
CA TRP A 462 -19.15 -12.95 -13.74
C TRP A 462 -17.74 -13.20 -13.21
N TYR A 463 -17.57 -14.12 -12.27
CA TYR A 463 -16.25 -14.48 -11.75
C TYR A 463 -15.38 -15.21 -12.78
N GLN A 464 -15.97 -16.00 -13.67
CA GLN A 464 -15.27 -16.60 -14.82
C GLN A 464 -14.76 -15.52 -15.77
N TYR A 465 -15.58 -14.52 -16.11
CA TYR A 465 -15.11 -13.36 -16.88
C TYR A 465 -14.01 -12.59 -16.16
N ALA A 466 -14.13 -12.41 -14.83
CA ALA A 466 -13.09 -11.78 -14.02
C ALA A 466 -11.76 -12.57 -14.06
N SER A 467 -11.82 -13.91 -14.05
CA SER A 467 -10.64 -14.77 -14.13
C SER A 467 -9.95 -14.75 -15.50
N ILE A 468 -10.71 -14.47 -16.56
CA ILE A 468 -10.16 -14.24 -17.92
C ILE A 468 -9.54 -12.85 -18.00
N ALA A 469 -10.16 -11.83 -17.39
CA ALA A 469 -9.65 -10.47 -17.39
C ALA A 469 -8.32 -10.34 -16.63
N ASP A 470 -8.19 -11.00 -15.47
CA ASP A 470 -6.94 -11.07 -14.69
C ASP A 470 -6.66 -12.53 -14.26
N PRO A 471 -5.97 -13.31 -15.11
CA PRO A 471 -5.62 -14.69 -14.78
C PRO A 471 -4.71 -14.85 -13.56
N GLY A 472 -3.98 -13.80 -13.19
CA GLY A 472 -3.07 -13.77 -12.06
C GLY A 472 -3.73 -13.43 -10.71
N SER A 473 -5.04 -13.19 -10.66
CA SER A 473 -5.74 -12.79 -9.44
C SER A 473 -6.16 -13.98 -8.58
N THR A 474 -5.45 -14.21 -7.46
CA THR A 474 -5.86 -15.22 -6.47
C THR A 474 -7.20 -14.90 -5.82
N ALA A 475 -7.52 -13.60 -5.65
CA ALA A 475 -8.79 -13.18 -5.06
C ALA A 475 -10.00 -13.61 -5.90
N VAL A 476 -9.87 -13.57 -7.23
CA VAL A 476 -10.90 -14.04 -8.17
C VAL A 476 -11.04 -15.55 -8.10
N ARG A 477 -9.91 -16.29 -8.10
CA ARG A 477 -9.89 -17.75 -7.99
C ARG A 477 -10.52 -18.25 -6.69
N ASP A 478 -10.14 -17.62 -5.57
CA ASP A 478 -10.72 -17.92 -4.25
C ASP A 478 -12.21 -17.58 -4.18
N GLY A 479 -12.64 -16.51 -4.87
CA GLY A 479 -14.04 -16.13 -5.00
C GLY A 479 -14.84 -17.20 -5.75
N LEU A 480 -14.31 -17.66 -6.89
CA LEU A 480 -14.91 -18.71 -7.70
C LEU A 480 -15.04 -20.02 -6.92
N ALA A 481 -13.96 -20.43 -6.22
CA ALA A 481 -14.00 -21.63 -5.39
C ALA A 481 -15.07 -21.57 -4.29
N ARG A 482 -15.26 -20.39 -3.64
CA ARG A 482 -16.35 -20.20 -2.67
C ARG A 482 -17.73 -20.35 -3.29
N LEU A 483 -17.94 -19.77 -4.48
CA LEU A 483 -19.22 -19.89 -5.20
C LEU A 483 -19.52 -21.33 -5.60
N TYR A 484 -18.53 -22.10 -6.05
CA TYR A 484 -18.69 -23.52 -6.36
C TYR A 484 -19.06 -24.34 -5.11
N VAL A 485 -18.41 -24.09 -3.97
CA VAL A 485 -18.80 -24.74 -2.69
C VAL A 485 -20.24 -24.36 -2.29
N GLN A 486 -20.63 -23.10 -2.49
CA GLN A 486 -22.00 -22.67 -2.20
C GLN A 486 -23.00 -23.35 -3.13
N ARG A 487 -22.68 -23.47 -4.41
CA ARG A 487 -23.51 -24.17 -5.39
C ARG A 487 -23.66 -25.67 -5.08
N PHE A 488 -22.57 -26.32 -4.64
CA PHE A 488 -22.62 -27.68 -4.11
C PHE A 488 -23.62 -27.80 -2.94
N ARG A 489 -23.59 -26.88 -1.99
CA ARG A 489 -24.49 -26.93 -0.81
C ARG A 489 -25.97 -26.84 -1.18
N GLU A 490 -26.29 -26.19 -2.29
CA GLU A 490 -27.66 -26.06 -2.79
C GLU A 490 -28.10 -27.22 -3.67
N SER A 491 -27.26 -27.63 -4.60
CA SER A 491 -27.61 -28.64 -5.61
C SER A 491 -27.34 -30.09 -5.16
N GLY A 492 -26.41 -30.25 -4.19
CA GLY A 492 -25.86 -31.57 -3.84
C GLY A 492 -24.98 -32.18 -4.92
N ASP A 493 -24.74 -31.49 -6.05
CA ASP A 493 -23.94 -32.01 -7.16
C ASP A 493 -22.44 -31.95 -6.84
N PRO A 494 -21.76 -33.11 -6.71
CA PRO A 494 -20.38 -33.19 -6.31
C PRO A 494 -19.39 -32.61 -7.33
N ASP A 495 -19.76 -32.42 -8.58
CA ASP A 495 -18.90 -31.84 -9.62
C ASP A 495 -18.46 -30.40 -9.25
N TRP A 496 -19.30 -29.66 -8.52
CA TRP A 496 -18.94 -28.34 -8.01
C TRP A 496 -17.77 -28.36 -7.03
N LEU A 497 -17.63 -29.42 -6.23
CA LEU A 497 -16.46 -29.56 -5.33
C LEU A 497 -15.18 -29.81 -6.12
N HIS A 498 -15.25 -30.53 -7.25
CA HIS A 498 -14.10 -30.73 -8.11
C HIS A 498 -13.63 -29.41 -8.75
N GLN A 499 -14.57 -28.61 -9.25
CA GLN A 499 -14.28 -27.30 -9.78
C GLN A 499 -13.68 -26.37 -8.72
N ALA A 500 -14.22 -26.36 -7.50
CA ALA A 500 -13.69 -25.58 -6.38
C ALA A 500 -12.24 -25.97 -6.04
N ALA A 501 -11.95 -27.28 -6.01
CA ALA A 501 -10.59 -27.78 -5.76
C ALA A 501 -9.61 -27.32 -6.86
N THR A 502 -10.04 -27.34 -8.12
CA THR A 502 -9.24 -26.88 -9.27
C THR A 502 -8.87 -25.40 -9.13
N GLU A 503 -9.83 -24.53 -8.81
CA GLU A 503 -9.56 -23.10 -8.65
C GLU A 503 -8.62 -22.81 -7.47
N LEU A 504 -8.75 -23.53 -6.37
CA LEU A 504 -7.82 -23.38 -5.23
C LEU A 504 -6.41 -23.88 -5.58
N ALA A 505 -6.27 -24.96 -6.37
CA ALA A 505 -4.96 -25.41 -6.84
C ALA A 505 -4.28 -24.36 -7.72
N VAL A 506 -5.04 -23.69 -8.60
CA VAL A 506 -4.54 -22.54 -9.37
C VAL A 506 -4.16 -21.38 -8.44
N SER A 507 -5.00 -21.03 -7.46
CA SER A 507 -4.70 -19.97 -6.49
C SER A 507 -3.38 -20.24 -5.74
N MET A 508 -3.16 -21.48 -5.29
CA MET A 508 -1.92 -21.91 -4.62
C MET A 508 -0.69 -21.79 -5.53
N SER A 509 -0.82 -22.12 -6.82
CA SER A 509 0.28 -21.99 -7.78
C SER A 509 0.63 -20.54 -8.08
N LEU A 510 -0.36 -19.63 -8.07
CA LEU A 510 -0.17 -18.19 -8.28
C LEU A 510 0.47 -17.51 -7.08
N ASN A 511 0.05 -17.88 -5.86
CA ASN A 511 0.59 -17.34 -4.61
C ASN A 511 0.82 -18.45 -3.57
N PRO A 512 2.02 -19.03 -3.55
CA PRO A 512 2.36 -20.08 -2.58
C PRO A 512 2.54 -19.57 -1.14
N LEU A 513 2.52 -18.25 -0.91
CA LEU A 513 2.67 -17.64 0.42
C LEU A 513 1.35 -17.49 1.19
N ASP A 514 0.21 -17.89 0.62
CA ASP A 514 -1.09 -17.81 1.29
C ASP A 514 -1.52 -19.18 1.84
N GLY A 515 -1.60 -19.30 3.17
CA GLY A 515 -2.02 -20.55 3.84
C GLY A 515 -3.52 -20.84 3.78
N ARG A 516 -4.36 -19.89 3.31
CA ARG A 516 -5.82 -20.05 3.26
C ARG A 516 -6.31 -20.96 2.12
N PRO A 517 -5.82 -20.87 0.87
CA PRO A 517 -6.20 -21.80 -0.18
C PRO A 517 -5.92 -23.26 0.16
N PRO A 518 -4.71 -23.68 0.64
CA PRO A 518 -4.48 -25.07 1.00
C PRO A 518 -5.37 -25.55 2.17
N TYR A 519 -5.69 -24.70 3.15
CA TYR A 519 -6.66 -25.03 4.19
C TYR A 519 -8.05 -25.33 3.59
N ARG A 520 -8.55 -24.47 2.71
CA ARG A 520 -9.85 -24.67 2.05
C ARG A 520 -9.84 -25.90 1.15
N LEU A 521 -8.75 -26.15 0.46
CA LEU A 521 -8.60 -27.36 -0.37
C LEU A 521 -8.71 -28.63 0.49
N GLY A 522 -8.06 -28.65 1.68
CA GLY A 522 -8.21 -29.73 2.63
C GLY A 522 -9.67 -29.96 3.05
N THR A 523 -10.42 -28.88 3.33
CA THR A 523 -11.85 -28.98 3.68
C THR A 523 -12.70 -29.49 2.51
N ILE A 524 -12.37 -29.12 1.27
CA ILE A 524 -13.06 -29.64 0.07
C ILE A 524 -12.81 -31.13 -0.10
N TYR A 525 -11.57 -31.62 0.09
CA TYR A 525 -11.27 -33.03 0.02
C TYR A 525 -12.05 -33.84 1.09
N LEU A 526 -12.25 -33.28 2.28
CA LEU A 526 -13.10 -33.93 3.30
C LEU A 526 -14.57 -33.96 2.86
N LEU A 527 -15.10 -32.87 2.30
CA LEU A 527 -16.47 -32.84 1.76
C LEU A 527 -16.65 -33.86 0.62
N GLN A 528 -15.65 -34.00 -0.25
CA GLN A 528 -15.65 -35.03 -1.29
C GLN A 528 -15.66 -36.44 -0.69
N ALA A 529 -14.82 -36.71 0.33
CA ALA A 529 -14.74 -38.02 0.99
C ALA A 529 -16.07 -38.45 1.64
N GLU A 530 -16.93 -37.49 1.99
CA GLU A 530 -18.28 -37.74 2.53
C GLU A 530 -19.30 -38.13 1.45
N GLN A 531 -19.03 -37.85 0.14
CA GLN A 531 -19.98 -38.10 -0.93
C GLN A 531 -19.95 -39.58 -1.38
N PRO A 532 -21.12 -40.20 -1.61
CA PRO A 532 -21.21 -41.61 -2.04
C PRO A 532 -20.44 -41.92 -3.32
N ILE A 533 -20.42 -40.99 -4.29
CA ILE A 533 -19.75 -41.16 -5.58
C ILE A 533 -18.23 -41.36 -5.45
N TRP A 534 -17.62 -40.84 -4.37
CA TRP A 534 -16.19 -40.98 -4.08
C TRP A 534 -15.88 -41.96 -2.93
N ALA A 535 -16.82 -42.83 -2.55
CA ALA A 535 -16.63 -43.75 -1.44
C ALA A 535 -15.39 -44.64 -1.62
N SER A 536 -15.06 -45.06 -2.86
CA SER A 536 -13.85 -45.85 -3.17
C SER A 536 -12.55 -45.04 -3.05
N TYR A 537 -12.62 -43.74 -3.03
CA TYR A 537 -11.46 -42.80 -2.93
C TYR A 537 -11.35 -42.16 -1.55
N ARG A 538 -12.19 -42.54 -0.58
CA ARG A 538 -12.27 -41.88 0.73
C ARG A 538 -10.92 -41.80 1.46
N ASP A 539 -10.17 -42.89 1.48
CA ASP A 539 -8.85 -42.92 2.15
C ASP A 539 -7.83 -42.04 1.41
N SER A 540 -7.85 -42.05 0.10
CA SER A 540 -7.00 -41.18 -0.74
C SER A 540 -7.35 -39.70 -0.54
N LEU A 541 -8.63 -39.34 -0.53
CA LEU A 541 -9.12 -37.98 -0.30
C LEU A 541 -8.78 -37.51 1.13
N SER A 542 -8.91 -38.39 2.13
CA SER A 542 -8.49 -38.08 3.50
C SER A 542 -6.98 -37.89 3.63
N ALA A 543 -6.17 -38.60 2.84
CA ALA A 543 -4.73 -38.38 2.78
C ALA A 543 -4.37 -37.07 2.08
N GLN A 544 -5.07 -36.74 0.99
CA GLN A 544 -4.93 -35.45 0.30
C GLN A 544 -5.34 -34.27 1.20
N ALA A 545 -6.43 -34.40 1.96
CA ALA A 545 -6.84 -33.40 2.95
C ALA A 545 -5.76 -33.19 4.02
N ALA A 546 -5.20 -34.28 4.57
CA ALA A 546 -4.12 -34.18 5.54
C ALA A 546 -2.89 -33.47 4.97
N GLN A 547 -2.51 -33.76 3.72
CA GLN A 547 -1.40 -33.09 3.06
C GLN A 547 -1.69 -31.61 2.84
N ALA A 548 -2.92 -31.26 2.43
CA ALA A 548 -3.34 -29.89 2.23
C ALA A 548 -3.31 -29.08 3.55
N PHE A 549 -3.74 -29.67 4.67
CA PHE A 549 -3.60 -29.02 5.99
C PHE A 549 -2.14 -28.87 6.42
N LYS A 550 -1.28 -29.84 6.16
CA LYS A 550 0.18 -29.70 6.40
C LYS A 550 0.77 -28.58 5.58
N ASN A 551 0.38 -28.43 4.32
CA ASN A 551 0.81 -27.31 3.47
C ASN A 551 0.31 -25.97 4.02
N SER A 552 -0.95 -25.91 4.50
CA SER A 552 -1.47 -24.70 5.16
C SER A 552 -0.65 -24.31 6.39
N ILE A 553 -0.34 -25.29 7.24
CA ILE A 553 0.46 -25.12 8.46
C ILE A 553 1.89 -24.64 8.12
N SER A 554 2.51 -25.17 7.07
CA SER A 554 3.87 -24.76 6.68
C SER A 554 3.94 -23.30 6.21
N VAL A 555 2.86 -22.78 5.63
CA VAL A 555 2.77 -21.39 5.15
C VAL A 555 2.28 -20.46 6.24
N ASP A 556 1.30 -20.86 7.04
CA ASP A 556 0.73 -20.10 8.15
C ASP A 556 0.76 -20.91 9.45
N PRO A 557 1.94 -20.98 10.11
CA PRO A 557 2.11 -21.81 11.30
C PRO A 557 1.34 -21.32 12.53
N PHE A 558 0.84 -20.09 12.51
CA PHE A 558 0.10 -19.49 13.61
C PHE A 558 -1.41 -19.71 13.53
N SER A 559 -1.92 -20.20 12.39
CA SER A 559 -3.34 -20.49 12.23
C SER A 559 -3.72 -21.81 12.91
N PRO A 560 -4.63 -21.83 13.91
CA PRO A 560 -4.97 -23.07 14.62
C PRO A 560 -5.84 -24.02 13.79
N PHE A 561 -6.48 -23.51 12.73
CA PHE A 561 -7.47 -24.26 11.95
C PHE A 561 -6.85 -25.47 11.23
N GLY A 562 -5.67 -25.31 10.62
CA GLY A 562 -4.97 -26.42 9.94
C GLY A 562 -4.60 -27.54 10.92
N TYR A 563 -4.08 -27.18 12.09
CA TYR A 563 -3.77 -28.15 13.15
C TYR A 563 -5.01 -28.87 13.65
N PHE A 564 -6.10 -28.14 13.86
CA PHE A 564 -7.34 -28.71 14.36
C PHE A 564 -7.94 -29.74 13.40
N GLU A 565 -8.04 -29.40 12.12
CA GLU A 565 -8.57 -30.33 11.10
C GLU A 565 -7.66 -31.55 10.94
N LEU A 566 -6.34 -31.37 10.95
CA LEU A 566 -5.38 -32.46 10.91
C LEU A 566 -5.51 -33.38 12.15
N GLY A 567 -5.71 -32.79 13.32
CA GLY A 567 -5.95 -33.54 14.56
C GLY A 567 -7.21 -34.41 14.53
N LYS A 568 -8.29 -33.89 13.96
CA LYS A 568 -9.54 -34.65 13.72
C LYS A 568 -9.29 -35.86 12.80
N LEU A 569 -8.50 -35.66 11.74
CA LEU A 569 -8.14 -36.76 10.83
C LEU A 569 -7.31 -37.84 11.51
N TYR A 570 -6.32 -37.46 12.31
CA TYR A 570 -5.52 -38.44 13.08
C TYR A 570 -6.37 -39.19 14.10
N ARG A 571 -7.26 -38.49 14.83
CA ARG A 571 -8.21 -39.11 15.78
C ARG A 571 -9.13 -40.10 15.07
N GLY A 572 -9.68 -39.72 13.89
CA GLY A 572 -10.55 -40.56 13.07
C GLY A 572 -9.85 -41.84 12.58
N LYS A 573 -8.53 -41.83 12.40
CA LYS A 573 -7.69 -43.00 12.06
C LYS A 573 -7.24 -43.80 13.29
N GLY A 574 -7.62 -43.40 14.50
CA GLY A 574 -7.20 -44.05 15.75
C GLY A 574 -5.81 -43.63 16.24
N ASP A 575 -5.11 -42.74 15.53
CA ASP A 575 -3.80 -42.22 15.94
C ASP A 575 -3.99 -41.07 16.95
N ARG A 576 -4.26 -41.49 18.19
CA ARG A 576 -4.53 -40.55 19.30
C ARG A 576 -3.30 -39.75 19.71
N THR A 577 -2.10 -40.26 19.45
CA THR A 577 -0.85 -39.61 19.84
C THR A 577 -0.58 -38.40 18.92
N SER A 578 -0.59 -38.63 17.60
CA SER A 578 -0.45 -37.54 16.64
C SER A 578 -1.60 -36.54 16.74
N ALA A 579 -2.84 -36.97 17.03
CA ALA A 579 -3.96 -36.08 17.24
C ALA A 579 -3.73 -35.13 18.43
N GLN A 580 -3.25 -35.66 19.56
CA GLN A 580 -2.94 -34.85 20.73
C GLN A 580 -1.85 -33.84 20.44
N GLU A 581 -0.75 -34.26 19.81
CA GLU A 581 0.39 -33.38 19.47
C GLU A 581 -0.04 -32.18 18.63
N VAL A 582 -0.84 -32.39 17.59
CA VAL A 582 -1.28 -31.27 16.73
C VAL A 582 -2.32 -30.38 17.41
N PHE A 583 -3.19 -30.92 18.29
CA PHE A 583 -4.10 -30.06 19.07
C PHE A 583 -3.34 -29.23 20.11
N GLU A 584 -2.34 -29.81 20.78
CA GLU A 584 -1.45 -29.09 21.69
C GLU A 584 -0.69 -27.99 20.96
N ARG A 585 -0.25 -28.25 19.72
CA ARG A 585 0.39 -27.24 18.87
C ARG A 585 -0.57 -26.09 18.52
N ALA A 586 -1.84 -26.39 18.22
CA ALA A 586 -2.85 -25.37 17.97
C ALA A 586 -3.03 -24.43 19.17
N ILE A 587 -3.14 -24.97 20.40
CA ILE A 587 -3.32 -24.14 21.61
C ILE A 587 -2.02 -23.49 22.09
N SER A 588 -0.85 -23.95 21.67
CA SER A 588 0.42 -23.28 21.97
C SER A 588 0.57 -21.95 21.24
N TYR A 589 0.05 -21.84 20.02
CA TYR A 589 -0.02 -20.58 19.28
C TYR A 589 -1.25 -19.77 19.65
N GLU A 590 -2.41 -20.42 19.75
CA GLU A 590 -3.69 -19.76 20.01
C GLU A 590 -4.33 -20.30 21.29
N PRO A 591 -3.91 -19.80 22.48
CA PRO A 591 -4.36 -20.33 23.77
C PRO A 591 -5.87 -20.28 23.99
N ASN A 592 -6.57 -19.37 23.29
CA ASN A 592 -8.02 -19.18 23.42
C ASN A 592 -8.83 -19.98 22.39
N PHE A 593 -8.19 -20.87 21.61
CA PHE A 593 -8.90 -21.68 20.61
C PHE A 593 -9.63 -22.85 21.28
N ILE A 594 -10.90 -22.60 21.64
CA ILE A 594 -11.76 -23.56 22.36
C ILE A 594 -11.92 -24.91 21.63
N PRO A 595 -12.08 -24.97 20.26
CA PRO A 595 -12.26 -26.26 19.59
C PRO A 595 -11.13 -27.28 19.87
N ALA A 596 -9.87 -26.84 19.84
CA ALA A 596 -8.75 -27.74 20.14
C ALA A 596 -8.68 -28.14 21.62
N ARG A 597 -9.00 -27.21 22.54
CA ARG A 597 -9.08 -27.52 23.98
C ARG A 597 -10.17 -28.56 24.28
N MET A 598 -11.32 -28.47 23.61
CA MET A 598 -12.38 -29.46 23.76
C MET A 598 -11.94 -30.83 23.25
N ALA A 599 -11.30 -30.87 22.06
CA ALA A 599 -10.77 -32.10 21.50
C ALA A 599 -9.70 -32.76 22.41
N LEU A 600 -8.85 -31.97 23.07
CA LEU A 600 -7.89 -32.44 24.05
C LEU A 600 -8.57 -32.98 25.32
N ALA A 601 -9.61 -32.35 25.82
CA ALA A 601 -10.39 -32.83 26.95
C ALA A 601 -11.04 -34.18 26.65
N GLU A 602 -11.63 -34.33 25.48
CA GLU A 602 -12.23 -35.59 25.02
C GLU A 602 -11.16 -36.72 24.90
N LEU A 603 -10.01 -36.42 24.28
CA LEU A 603 -8.91 -37.40 24.18
C LEU A 603 -8.38 -37.81 25.54
N ALA A 604 -8.28 -36.88 26.49
CA ALA A 604 -7.86 -37.19 27.86
C ALA A 604 -8.88 -38.08 28.58
N GLN A 605 -10.17 -37.86 28.39
CA GLN A 605 -11.22 -38.77 28.92
C GLN A 605 -11.14 -40.16 28.32
N GLU A 606 -10.95 -40.28 26.99
CA GLU A 606 -10.77 -41.57 26.30
C GLU A 606 -9.55 -42.34 26.79
N ARG A 607 -8.53 -41.65 27.34
CA ARG A 607 -7.31 -42.24 27.90
C ARG A 607 -7.38 -42.50 29.41
N GLY A 608 -8.52 -42.19 30.04
CA GLY A 608 -8.66 -42.35 31.50
C GLY A 608 -7.85 -41.33 32.31
N GLN A 609 -7.64 -40.12 31.76
CA GLN A 609 -6.89 -39.03 32.39
C GLN A 609 -7.85 -37.86 32.78
N PRO A 610 -8.71 -38.05 33.80
CA PRO A 610 -9.73 -37.07 34.14
C PRO A 610 -9.14 -35.71 34.57
N ASP A 611 -8.00 -35.69 35.24
CA ASP A 611 -7.37 -34.44 35.68
C ASP A 611 -6.96 -33.55 34.50
N VAL A 612 -6.41 -34.14 33.43
CA VAL A 612 -6.04 -33.43 32.20
C VAL A 612 -7.30 -32.92 31.49
N ALA A 613 -8.35 -33.74 31.41
CA ALA A 613 -9.63 -33.31 30.84
C ALA A 613 -10.22 -32.12 31.60
N HIS A 614 -10.25 -32.19 32.94
CA HIS A 614 -10.72 -31.09 33.79
C HIS A 614 -9.88 -29.81 33.64
N MET A 615 -8.56 -29.93 33.44
CA MET A 615 -7.68 -28.78 33.18
C MET A 615 -8.13 -28.04 31.92
N HIS A 616 -8.37 -28.72 30.79
CA HIS A 616 -8.82 -28.10 29.56
C HIS A 616 -10.23 -27.53 29.68
N LEU A 617 -11.17 -28.20 30.36
CA LEU A 617 -12.53 -27.72 30.58
C LEU A 617 -12.54 -26.45 31.44
N ARG A 618 -11.77 -26.37 32.51
CA ARG A 618 -11.62 -25.15 33.33
C ARG A 618 -11.01 -23.99 32.49
N ALA A 619 -10.03 -24.26 31.63
CA ALA A 619 -9.48 -23.26 30.73
C ALA A 619 -10.55 -22.71 29.79
N ILE A 620 -11.43 -23.56 29.26
CA ILE A 620 -12.56 -23.14 28.42
C ILE A 620 -13.53 -22.22 29.18
N GLU A 621 -13.87 -22.57 30.41
CA GLU A 621 -14.74 -21.76 31.28
C GLU A 621 -14.11 -20.39 31.55
N THR A 622 -12.82 -20.34 31.87
CA THR A 622 -12.05 -19.11 32.09
C THR A 622 -12.06 -18.22 30.84
N ILE A 623 -11.82 -18.79 29.66
CA ILE A 623 -11.84 -18.07 28.37
C ILE A 623 -13.24 -17.47 28.13
N ARG A 624 -14.30 -18.25 28.31
CA ARG A 624 -15.68 -17.79 28.13
C ARG A 624 -16.04 -16.67 29.08
N TRP A 625 -15.66 -16.81 30.35
CA TRP A 625 -15.89 -15.77 31.35
C TRP A 625 -15.14 -14.48 31.03
N LYS A 626 -13.87 -14.57 30.60
CA LYS A 626 -13.01 -13.43 30.25
C LYS A 626 -13.62 -12.58 29.12
N TYR A 627 -14.22 -13.21 28.13
CA TYR A 627 -14.73 -12.55 26.92
C TYR A 627 -16.27 -12.44 26.88
N GLN A 628 -16.93 -12.70 28.01
CA GLN A 628 -18.37 -12.56 28.12
C GLN A 628 -18.80 -11.10 27.88
N GLY A 629 -19.79 -10.89 26.99
CA GLY A 629 -20.32 -9.56 26.66
C GLY A 629 -19.50 -8.76 25.64
N TRP A 630 -18.41 -9.31 25.12
CA TRP A 630 -17.67 -8.67 24.04
C TRP A 630 -18.41 -8.78 22.70
N THR A 631 -18.33 -7.72 21.87
CA THR A 631 -18.79 -7.79 20.48
C THR A 631 -17.74 -8.53 19.66
N LEU A 632 -18.09 -9.72 19.18
CA LEU A 632 -17.18 -10.63 18.52
C LEU A 632 -17.26 -10.53 17.00
N SER A 633 -16.12 -10.46 16.33
CA SER A 633 -16.01 -10.69 14.89
C SER A 633 -16.33 -12.14 14.52
N SER A 634 -16.61 -12.41 13.24
CA SER A 634 -16.88 -13.78 12.76
C SER A 634 -15.73 -14.76 13.02
N LEU A 635 -14.49 -14.28 13.00
CA LEU A 635 -13.31 -15.09 13.33
C LEU A 635 -13.26 -15.42 14.83
N GLU A 636 -13.45 -14.43 15.69
CA GLU A 636 -13.47 -14.62 17.15
C GLU A 636 -14.61 -15.54 17.59
N GLN A 637 -15.76 -15.47 16.92
CA GLN A 637 -16.85 -16.43 17.15
C GLN A 637 -16.41 -17.87 16.88
N GLN A 638 -15.64 -18.12 15.81
CA GLN A 638 -15.10 -19.45 15.50
C GLN A 638 -14.11 -19.93 16.57
N PHE A 639 -13.34 -19.02 17.18
CA PHE A 639 -12.42 -19.36 18.28
C PHE A 639 -13.14 -19.77 19.55
N LEU A 640 -14.23 -19.10 19.87
CA LEU A 640 -14.99 -19.33 21.11
C LEU A 640 -16.14 -20.34 20.93
N ALA A 641 -16.41 -20.79 19.70
CA ALA A 641 -17.46 -21.75 19.42
C ALA A 641 -17.07 -23.14 19.97
N VAL A 642 -18.01 -23.75 20.67
CA VAL A 642 -17.99 -25.20 20.89
C VAL A 642 -18.70 -25.81 19.71
N GLN A 643 -18.00 -26.57 18.89
CA GLN A 643 -18.70 -27.46 17.96
C GLN A 643 -19.41 -28.51 18.83
N SER A 644 -20.74 -28.39 18.95
CA SER A 644 -21.54 -29.47 19.47
C SER A 644 -21.23 -30.70 18.61
N PRO A 645 -21.01 -31.90 19.20
CA PRO A 645 -21.03 -33.10 18.39
C PRO A 645 -22.36 -33.09 17.64
N LYS A 646 -22.31 -33.23 16.33
CA LYS A 646 -23.51 -33.39 15.50
C LYS A 646 -24.26 -34.58 16.09
N SER A 647 -25.41 -34.29 16.77
CA SER A 647 -26.41 -35.29 17.12
C SER A 647 -26.99 -35.90 15.84
#